data_6ecbcaf2c3266ef744c72850f0d48ba3
#
_entry.id   6ecbcaf2c3266ef744c72850f0d48ba3
#
_cell.length_a   1.000
_cell.length_b   1.000
_cell.length_c   1.000
_cell.angle_alpha   90.00
_cell.angle_beta   90.00
_cell.angle_gamma   90.00
#
_symmetry.space_group_name_H-M   'P 1'
#
loop_
_entity.id
_entity.type
_entity.pdbx_description
1 polymer ?
#
loop_
_entity_poly.entity_id
_entity_poly.type
_entity_poly.pdbx_seq_one_letter_code
_entity_poly.pdbx_strand_id
1 'polypeptide(L)'
;VTRKEEYTMKFVIKHEIRGRIRVQILQGRMSIEQADILQYYFNAKPYSISVKVRERLSEIVIHYDGDRETVVRDLQTFSYEKAEVPESYIQNSGRALNSEYWEKLMTSVIMRVGNNLFLPAGVRAVITSVKSVKYIWKGICTLAARKIEVPVLDATAIGVSIIRSDFDTAGSVMFLLGIGEILEEWTHKKSVGDLARSMSLNITKVWLVSDGQEVLVPTTTIQKSDLVRIHMGNVIPFDGEVADGEAMVNQASLTGESVPAEKTKGATVYAGTVVEEGEITIRVKETGGSSKFDKIVTMIEESEKLKSSLEGKAEHLADTLVPYSLFGTGLTWLITRNTTKALSILMVDFSCALKLAMPISVLSAIREANMYDITVKGGKYLEAMAEADTIVFDKTGTLTKAQPTVVDVVSFNNMTGDELLRIAACLEEHFPHSMAKAVVDAAKKKHLVHEELHSKVEYIVAHGISTTLEDKMGDKKAIIGSAHFVFEDEKCTVPKGRQEVFDALAPEYSHLYLAIDGELAAVICIQDPLREEARDVIASLKEAGISKVVMMTGDSERTAKAIAAMAGVDEYYSEVLPEDKASFVEKEKAAGRKVIMIGDGINDSPALSAANVGIAISDGAELAREIADVTIGADNLYEVVTLKLISNHLMQRIHWNYRTIVGFNAGLIALGVLGVLPPATSALLHNTSTLLISLKSMQNLLPE
;
A
#
# COMPACT_ATOMS: atom_id res chain seq x y z
N VAL A 1 -42.00 36.16 -4.60
CA VAL A 1 -41.69 34.72 -4.86
C VAL A 1 -40.70 34.69 -6.01
N THR A 2 -39.41 34.79 -5.74
CA THR A 2 -38.31 34.68 -6.69
C THR A 2 -38.01 33.20 -6.88
N ARG A 3 -38.28 32.64 -8.05
CA ARG A 3 -37.79 31.35 -8.50
C ARG A 3 -36.26 31.34 -8.43
N LYS A 4 -35.65 30.58 -7.52
CA LYS A 4 -34.25 30.16 -7.62
C LYS A 4 -34.15 29.35 -8.90
N GLU A 5 -33.50 29.86 -9.93
CA GLU A 5 -33.09 29.07 -11.09
C GLU A 5 -32.14 27.99 -10.55
N GLU A 6 -32.52 26.74 -10.72
CA GLU A 6 -31.63 25.61 -10.50
C GLU A 6 -30.50 25.73 -11.53
N TYR A 7 -29.30 26.08 -11.07
CA TYR A 7 -28.10 26.13 -11.91
C TYR A 7 -27.68 24.68 -12.26
N THR A 8 -28.31 24.12 -13.26
CA THR A 8 -27.89 22.89 -13.92
C THR A 8 -26.75 23.20 -14.90
N MET A 9 -25.70 22.36 -14.90
CA MET A 9 -24.55 22.53 -15.78
C MET A 9 -24.97 22.43 -17.26
N LYS A 10 -24.75 23.50 -18.05
CA LYS A 10 -24.98 23.49 -19.50
C LYS A 10 -23.75 22.94 -20.22
N PHE A 11 -23.95 21.96 -21.09
CA PHE A 11 -22.85 21.31 -21.81
C PHE A 11 -23.25 20.86 -23.22
N VAL A 12 -22.25 20.58 -24.06
CA VAL A 12 -22.39 19.98 -25.38
C VAL A 12 -21.46 18.76 -25.49
N ILE A 13 -21.99 17.64 -25.94
CA ILE A 13 -21.21 16.46 -26.24
C ILE A 13 -20.44 16.73 -27.56
N LYS A 14 -19.11 16.77 -27.46
CA LYS A 14 -18.19 17.01 -28.60
C LYS A 14 -17.85 15.74 -29.36
N HIS A 15 -17.69 14.66 -28.64
CA HIS A 15 -17.32 13.36 -29.21
C HIS A 15 -17.73 12.25 -28.26
N GLU A 16 -18.20 11.15 -28.82
CA GLU A 16 -18.65 9.99 -28.07
C GLU A 16 -18.31 8.71 -28.82
N ILE A 17 -17.81 7.71 -28.09
CA ILE A 17 -17.66 6.33 -28.50
C ILE A 17 -18.08 5.45 -27.33
N ARG A 18 -18.30 4.15 -27.56
CA ARG A 18 -18.66 3.22 -26.49
C ARG A 18 -17.63 3.26 -25.36
N GLY A 19 -18.10 3.51 -24.14
CA GLY A 19 -17.25 3.60 -22.95
C GLY A 19 -16.45 4.91 -22.79
N ARG A 20 -16.64 5.92 -23.69
CA ARG A 20 -15.95 7.20 -23.57
C ARG A 20 -16.79 8.35 -24.09
N ILE A 21 -16.97 9.37 -23.27
CA ILE A 21 -17.67 10.63 -23.63
C ILE A 21 -16.76 11.83 -23.42
N ARG A 22 -16.73 12.74 -24.40
CA ARG A 22 -16.06 14.03 -24.32
C ARG A 22 -17.09 15.15 -24.39
N VAL A 23 -17.13 15.99 -23.37
CA VAL A 23 -18.13 17.00 -23.16
C VAL A 23 -17.46 18.36 -23.00
N GLN A 24 -17.98 19.37 -23.66
CA GLN A 24 -17.60 20.76 -23.43
C GLN A 24 -18.66 21.43 -22.55
N ILE A 25 -18.23 22.02 -21.47
CA ILE A 25 -19.09 22.77 -20.54
C ILE A 25 -19.23 24.17 -21.05
N LEU A 26 -20.50 24.63 -21.20
CA LEU A 26 -20.85 25.94 -21.70
C LEU A 26 -20.79 26.97 -20.56
N GLN A 27 -19.58 27.24 -20.11
CA GLN A 27 -19.29 28.30 -19.13
C GLN A 27 -18.14 29.17 -19.66
N GLY A 28 -17.91 30.30 -19.03
CA GLY A 28 -16.74 31.10 -19.31
C GLY A 28 -15.43 30.34 -19.01
N ARG A 29 -14.41 31.01 -18.56
CA ARG A 29 -13.15 30.37 -18.18
C ARG A 29 -13.38 29.50 -16.93
N MET A 30 -13.07 28.20 -17.00
CA MET A 30 -13.12 27.31 -15.87
C MET A 30 -11.95 27.64 -14.92
N SER A 31 -12.22 27.79 -13.61
CA SER A 31 -11.17 27.95 -12.61
C SER A 31 -10.50 26.62 -12.34
N ILE A 32 -9.30 26.64 -11.75
CA ILE A 32 -8.57 25.45 -11.32
C ILE A 32 -9.42 24.66 -10.30
N GLU A 33 -9.99 25.36 -9.32
CA GLU A 33 -10.87 24.79 -8.30
C GLU A 33 -12.09 24.08 -8.92
N GLN A 34 -12.77 24.74 -9.86
CA GLN A 34 -13.90 24.14 -10.57
C GLN A 34 -13.49 22.88 -11.34
N ALA A 35 -12.31 22.87 -11.95
CA ALA A 35 -11.79 21.70 -12.66
C ALA A 35 -11.50 20.54 -11.71
N ASP A 36 -11.00 20.82 -10.51
CA ASP A 36 -10.69 19.82 -9.50
C ASP A 36 -11.95 19.25 -8.84
N ILE A 37 -12.94 20.10 -8.52
CA ILE A 37 -14.27 19.67 -8.04
C ILE A 37 -14.92 18.73 -9.07
N LEU A 38 -14.93 19.13 -10.33
CA LEU A 38 -15.51 18.35 -11.41
C LEU A 38 -14.81 16.98 -11.58
N GLN A 39 -13.50 16.98 -11.54
CA GLN A 39 -12.71 15.76 -11.67
C GLN A 39 -12.93 14.81 -10.49
N TYR A 40 -12.91 15.32 -9.27
CA TYR A 40 -13.15 14.53 -8.07
C TYR A 40 -14.55 13.90 -8.10
N TYR A 41 -15.59 14.72 -8.34
CA TYR A 41 -16.98 14.26 -8.34
C TYR A 41 -17.23 13.11 -9.33
N PHE A 42 -16.71 13.24 -10.56
CA PHE A 42 -16.91 12.19 -11.57
C PHE A 42 -15.98 10.97 -11.37
N ASN A 43 -14.79 11.14 -10.82
CA ASN A 43 -13.94 9.99 -10.46
C ASN A 43 -14.54 9.14 -9.33
N ALA A 44 -15.30 9.74 -8.42
CA ALA A 44 -15.96 9.03 -7.32
C ALA A 44 -17.21 8.23 -7.76
N LYS A 45 -17.62 8.29 -9.03
CA LYS A 45 -18.81 7.56 -9.51
C LYS A 45 -18.48 6.10 -9.80
N PRO A 46 -19.36 5.14 -9.44
CA PRO A 46 -19.12 3.71 -9.61
C PRO A 46 -18.87 3.26 -11.07
N TYR A 47 -19.42 3.99 -12.03
CA TYR A 47 -19.26 3.71 -13.45
C TYR A 47 -17.98 4.30 -14.05
N SER A 48 -17.24 5.11 -13.29
CA SER A 48 -16.11 5.87 -13.82
C SER A 48 -14.83 5.04 -13.78
N ILE A 49 -14.22 4.83 -14.95
CA ILE A 49 -12.90 4.21 -15.09
C ILE A 49 -11.81 5.29 -14.97
N SER A 50 -11.96 6.41 -15.67
CA SER A 50 -11.06 7.54 -15.58
C SER A 50 -11.71 8.84 -16.02
N VAL A 51 -11.36 9.95 -15.38
CA VAL A 51 -11.86 11.29 -15.70
C VAL A 51 -10.71 12.25 -15.91
N LYS A 52 -10.74 12.97 -17.02
CA LYS A 52 -9.76 13.99 -17.34
C LYS A 52 -10.45 15.33 -17.67
N VAL A 53 -10.20 16.33 -16.84
CA VAL A 53 -10.72 17.69 -17.05
C VAL A 53 -9.62 18.57 -17.65
N ARG A 54 -9.99 19.35 -18.69
CA ARG A 54 -9.13 20.33 -19.36
C ARG A 54 -9.66 21.73 -19.11
N GLU A 55 -9.16 22.39 -18.07
CA GLU A 55 -9.66 23.68 -17.59
C GLU A 55 -9.61 24.78 -18.66
N ARG A 56 -8.53 24.81 -19.47
CA ARG A 56 -8.37 25.84 -20.54
C ARG A 56 -9.38 25.72 -21.65
N LEU A 57 -9.92 24.53 -21.89
CA LEU A 57 -10.91 24.25 -22.94
C LEU A 57 -12.31 24.09 -22.35
N SER A 58 -12.45 24.14 -21.02
CA SER A 58 -13.70 23.82 -20.29
C SER A 58 -14.28 22.48 -20.74
N GLU A 59 -13.42 21.45 -20.91
CA GLU A 59 -13.80 20.12 -21.36
C GLU A 59 -13.57 19.06 -20.28
N ILE A 60 -14.47 18.08 -20.25
CA ILE A 60 -14.32 16.86 -19.47
C ILE A 60 -14.37 15.64 -20.40
N VAL A 61 -13.47 14.70 -20.18
CA VAL A 61 -13.45 13.39 -20.84
C VAL A 61 -13.65 12.35 -19.76
N ILE A 62 -14.70 11.54 -19.89
CA ILE A 62 -15.06 10.47 -18.96
C ILE A 62 -14.93 9.16 -19.71
N HIS A 63 -14.10 8.24 -19.20
CA HIS A 63 -14.13 6.82 -19.57
C HIS A 63 -14.99 6.12 -18.55
N TYR A 64 -15.95 5.34 -19.01
CA TYR A 64 -16.95 4.72 -18.12
C TYR A 64 -17.28 3.30 -18.56
N ASP A 65 -17.67 2.48 -17.59
CA ASP A 65 -18.28 1.17 -17.81
C ASP A 65 -19.73 1.22 -17.31
N GLY A 66 -20.65 0.73 -18.12
CA GLY A 66 -22.08 0.74 -17.81
C GLY A 66 -22.91 1.60 -18.73
N ASP A 67 -24.04 2.13 -18.18
CA ASP A 67 -25.04 2.83 -18.98
C ASP A 67 -24.71 4.30 -19.26
N ARG A 68 -24.72 4.67 -20.52
CA ARG A 68 -24.53 6.03 -21.03
C ARG A 68 -25.51 7.05 -20.43
N GLU A 69 -26.76 6.68 -20.27
CA GLU A 69 -27.80 7.60 -19.80
C GLU A 69 -27.56 8.03 -18.37
N THR A 70 -26.97 7.15 -17.55
CA THR A 70 -26.56 7.47 -16.18
C THR A 70 -25.48 8.53 -16.17
N VAL A 71 -24.45 8.43 -17.02
CA VAL A 71 -23.37 9.43 -17.13
C VAL A 71 -23.93 10.78 -17.58
N VAL A 72 -24.82 10.80 -18.58
CA VAL A 72 -25.43 12.03 -19.08
C VAL A 72 -26.35 12.67 -18.04
N ARG A 73 -27.11 11.89 -17.28
CA ARG A 73 -27.97 12.37 -16.19
C ARG A 73 -27.14 13.02 -15.07
N ASP A 74 -26.04 12.37 -14.67
CA ASP A 74 -25.15 12.93 -13.64
C ASP A 74 -24.49 14.23 -14.12
N LEU A 75 -24.13 14.36 -15.41
CA LEU A 75 -23.66 15.61 -16.01
C LEU A 75 -24.74 16.71 -15.98
N GLN A 76 -26.01 16.36 -16.21
CA GLN A 76 -27.13 17.32 -16.18
C GLN A 76 -27.43 17.79 -14.75
N THR A 77 -27.31 16.93 -13.76
CA THR A 77 -27.64 17.21 -12.36
C THR A 77 -26.47 17.79 -11.56
N PHE A 78 -25.27 17.80 -12.13
CA PHE A 78 -24.08 18.31 -11.45
C PHE A 78 -24.17 19.81 -11.13
N SER A 79 -23.75 20.16 -9.92
CA SER A 79 -23.60 21.55 -9.46
C SER A 79 -22.34 21.69 -8.63
N TYR A 80 -21.53 22.71 -8.90
CA TYR A 80 -20.32 23.01 -8.12
C TYR A 80 -20.60 23.31 -6.64
N GLU A 81 -21.77 23.89 -6.32
CA GLU A 81 -22.16 24.23 -4.96
C GLU A 81 -22.65 23.02 -4.15
N LYS A 82 -23.14 21.98 -4.82
CA LYS A 82 -23.68 20.78 -4.19
C LYS A 82 -22.66 19.62 -4.16
N ALA A 83 -21.54 19.76 -4.85
CA ALA A 83 -20.51 18.74 -4.89
C ALA A 83 -19.68 18.77 -3.58
N GLU A 84 -19.82 17.74 -2.78
CA GLU A 84 -19.02 17.56 -1.58
C GLU A 84 -17.62 17.08 -1.97
N VAL A 85 -16.66 17.98 -1.95
CA VAL A 85 -15.24 17.71 -2.25
C VAL A 85 -14.40 18.15 -1.05
N PRO A 86 -13.50 17.28 -0.53
CA PRO A 86 -12.64 17.65 0.59
C PRO A 86 -11.80 18.89 0.24
N GLU A 87 -11.78 19.86 1.14
CA GLU A 87 -11.04 21.13 0.94
C GLU A 87 -9.54 20.86 0.74
N SER A 88 -9.00 19.88 1.42
CA SER A 88 -7.62 19.39 1.27
C SER A 88 -7.32 18.87 -0.14
N TYR A 89 -8.28 18.25 -0.84
CA TYR A 89 -8.12 17.82 -2.23
C TYR A 89 -7.96 19.01 -3.17
N ILE A 90 -8.70 20.08 -2.93
CA ILE A 90 -8.63 21.33 -3.72
C ILE A 90 -7.32 22.06 -3.44
N GLN A 91 -6.94 22.22 -2.16
CA GLN A 91 -5.74 22.94 -1.75
C GLN A 91 -4.46 22.26 -2.25
N ASN A 92 -4.44 20.92 -2.30
CA ASN A 92 -3.30 20.13 -2.78
C ASN A 92 -3.46 19.69 -4.25
N SER A 93 -4.19 20.46 -5.04
CA SER A 93 -4.43 20.18 -6.44
C SER A 93 -3.13 20.21 -7.25
N GLY A 94 -2.88 19.16 -8.04
CA GLY A 94 -1.74 19.12 -8.96
C GLY A 94 -1.75 20.24 -10.02
N ARG A 95 -2.93 20.84 -10.29
CA ARG A 95 -3.06 22.00 -11.17
C ARG A 95 -2.60 23.28 -10.51
N ALA A 96 -2.99 23.49 -9.25
CA ALA A 96 -2.55 24.64 -8.45
C ALA A 96 -1.03 24.58 -8.27
N LEU A 97 -0.48 23.42 -7.92
CA LEU A 97 0.95 23.19 -7.80
C LEU A 97 1.68 23.51 -9.12
N ASN A 98 1.23 22.96 -10.25
CA ASN A 98 1.84 23.22 -11.55
C ASN A 98 1.79 24.71 -11.92
N SER A 99 0.70 25.41 -11.61
CA SER A 99 0.56 26.85 -11.88
C SER A 99 1.53 27.68 -11.05
N GLU A 100 1.67 27.39 -9.75
CA GLU A 100 2.58 28.05 -8.83
C GLU A 100 4.05 27.93 -9.29
N TYR A 101 4.48 26.71 -9.60
CA TYR A 101 5.87 26.47 -9.99
C TYR A 101 6.17 26.98 -11.40
N TRP A 102 5.20 26.94 -12.31
CA TRP A 102 5.33 27.57 -13.62
C TRP A 102 5.50 29.10 -13.50
N GLU A 103 4.76 29.73 -12.59
CA GLU A 103 4.90 31.16 -12.32
C GLU A 103 6.27 31.50 -11.71
N LYS A 104 6.75 30.72 -10.73
CA LYS A 104 8.11 30.86 -10.16
C LYS A 104 9.19 30.73 -11.24
N LEU A 105 9.06 29.74 -12.11
CA LEU A 105 10.01 29.49 -13.19
C LEU A 105 10.01 30.62 -14.21
N MET A 106 8.81 31.02 -14.70
CA MET A 106 8.68 32.12 -15.65
C MET A 106 9.16 33.44 -15.08
N THR A 107 8.87 33.73 -13.83
CA THR A 107 9.38 34.93 -13.13
C THR A 107 10.91 34.93 -13.07
N SER A 108 11.53 33.79 -12.75
CA SER A 108 12.99 33.66 -12.72
C SER A 108 13.61 33.90 -14.10
N VAL A 109 13.01 33.35 -15.17
CA VAL A 109 13.47 33.55 -16.55
C VAL A 109 13.30 35.01 -16.99
N ILE A 110 12.12 35.60 -16.78
CA ILE A 110 11.84 36.99 -17.15
C ILE A 110 12.78 37.94 -16.42
N MET A 111 13.01 37.74 -15.12
CA MET A 111 13.95 38.54 -14.33
C MET A 111 15.38 38.41 -14.85
N ARG A 112 15.81 37.21 -15.25
CA ARG A 112 17.15 36.99 -15.82
C ARG A 112 17.32 37.69 -17.15
N VAL A 113 16.36 37.52 -18.05
CA VAL A 113 16.36 38.16 -19.39
C VAL A 113 16.26 39.68 -19.24
N GLY A 114 15.37 40.18 -18.39
CA GLY A 114 15.20 41.61 -18.13
C GLY A 114 16.45 42.24 -17.55
N ASN A 115 17.09 41.61 -16.56
CA ASN A 115 18.34 42.07 -15.98
C ASN A 115 19.47 42.14 -17.02
N ASN A 116 19.56 41.16 -17.89
CA ASN A 116 20.60 41.13 -18.92
C ASN A 116 20.36 42.18 -20.03
N LEU A 117 19.08 42.48 -20.34
CA LEU A 117 18.75 43.39 -21.45
C LEU A 117 18.74 44.85 -21.02
N PHE A 118 18.27 45.15 -19.80
CA PHE A 118 17.97 46.53 -19.39
C PHE A 118 18.95 47.10 -18.37
N LEU A 119 19.76 46.27 -17.65
CA LEU A 119 20.66 46.77 -16.62
C LEU A 119 22.11 46.93 -17.14
N PRO A 120 22.76 48.05 -16.79
CA PRO A 120 24.20 48.24 -17.07
C PRO A 120 25.07 47.20 -16.37
N ALA A 121 26.24 46.88 -16.94
CA ALA A 121 27.13 45.84 -16.44
C ALA A 121 27.53 46.06 -14.97
N GLY A 122 27.77 47.30 -14.54
CA GLY A 122 28.09 47.60 -13.14
C GLY A 122 26.97 47.26 -12.16
N VAL A 123 25.72 47.56 -12.53
CA VAL A 123 24.54 47.21 -11.69
C VAL A 123 24.34 45.69 -11.65
N ARG A 124 24.52 45.00 -12.76
CA ARG A 124 24.49 43.54 -12.81
C ARG A 124 25.54 42.89 -11.91
N ALA A 125 26.75 43.44 -11.91
CA ALA A 125 27.85 42.99 -11.03
C ALA A 125 27.46 43.09 -9.54
N VAL A 126 26.89 44.22 -9.14
CA VAL A 126 26.43 44.42 -7.76
C VAL A 126 25.32 43.44 -7.37
N ILE A 127 24.31 43.30 -8.24
CA ILE A 127 23.20 42.36 -7.99
C ILE A 127 23.72 40.93 -7.88
N THR A 128 24.63 40.51 -8.78
CA THR A 128 25.24 39.19 -8.77
C THR A 128 26.05 38.95 -7.49
N SER A 129 26.84 39.92 -7.08
CA SER A 129 27.62 39.84 -5.84
C SER A 129 26.72 39.75 -4.59
N VAL A 130 25.63 40.50 -4.53
CA VAL A 130 24.69 40.41 -3.40
C VAL A 130 23.99 39.03 -3.38
N LYS A 131 23.53 38.54 -4.52
CA LYS A 131 22.91 37.22 -4.60
C LYS A 131 23.87 36.08 -4.26
N SER A 132 25.14 36.19 -4.55
CA SER A 132 26.16 35.17 -4.27
C SER A 132 26.37 34.93 -2.77
N VAL A 133 26.07 35.90 -1.92
CA VAL A 133 26.24 35.79 -0.47
C VAL A 133 25.46 34.61 0.08
N LYS A 134 24.24 34.37 -0.39
CA LYS A 134 23.40 33.20 0.00
C LYS A 134 24.14 31.88 -0.23
N TYR A 135 24.70 31.69 -1.40
CA TYR A 135 25.38 30.44 -1.79
C TYR A 135 26.71 30.26 -1.10
N ILE A 136 27.52 31.34 -1.02
CA ILE A 136 28.82 31.32 -0.33
C ILE A 136 28.62 31.03 1.16
N TRP A 137 27.64 31.68 1.80
CA TRP A 137 27.30 31.44 3.20
C TRP A 137 26.87 30.01 3.47
N LYS A 138 26.01 29.42 2.60
CA LYS A 138 25.60 28.04 2.71
C LYS A 138 26.80 27.07 2.63
N GLY A 139 27.73 27.31 1.70
CA GLY A 139 28.96 26.53 1.59
C GLY A 139 29.86 26.65 2.84
N ILE A 140 30.02 27.86 3.39
CA ILE A 140 30.79 28.08 4.62
C ILE A 140 30.17 27.35 5.80
N CYS A 141 28.84 27.42 5.97
CA CYS A 141 28.14 26.72 7.04
C CYS A 141 28.31 25.19 6.92
N THR A 142 28.28 24.64 5.70
CA THR A 142 28.52 23.22 5.44
C THR A 142 29.92 22.80 5.83
N LEU A 143 30.94 23.62 5.48
CA LEU A 143 32.32 23.39 5.90
C LEU A 143 32.51 23.52 7.42
N ALA A 144 31.85 24.50 8.06
CA ALA A 144 31.88 24.68 9.50
C ALA A 144 31.27 23.46 10.24
N ALA A 145 30.28 22.80 9.63
CA ALA A 145 29.72 21.54 10.10
C ALA A 145 30.64 20.32 9.82
N ARG A 146 31.87 20.55 9.32
CA ARG A 146 32.86 19.53 8.93
C ARG A 146 32.34 18.55 7.84
N LYS A 147 31.45 19.04 6.97
CA LYS A 147 30.93 18.29 5.85
C LYS A 147 31.42 18.85 4.52
N ILE A 148 31.72 17.99 3.58
CA ILE A 148 32.09 18.37 2.20
C ILE A 148 31.02 17.85 1.28
N GLU A 149 29.98 18.65 1.08
CA GLU A 149 28.80 18.36 0.29
C GLU A 149 28.62 19.36 -0.86
N VAL A 150 27.61 19.19 -1.71
CA VAL A 150 27.34 20.04 -2.90
C VAL A 150 27.39 21.56 -2.63
N PRO A 151 26.84 22.09 -1.52
CA PRO A 151 26.94 23.55 -1.26
C PRO A 151 28.36 24.10 -1.24
N VAL A 152 29.36 23.24 -0.97
CA VAL A 152 30.78 23.65 -1.03
C VAL A 152 31.26 23.77 -2.47
N LEU A 153 30.80 22.90 -3.38
CA LEU A 153 31.09 23.02 -4.82
C LEU A 153 30.52 24.33 -5.38
N ASP A 154 29.22 24.57 -5.11
CA ASP A 154 28.53 25.78 -5.57
C ASP A 154 29.21 27.06 -5.08
N ALA A 155 29.50 27.12 -3.78
CA ALA A 155 30.21 28.27 -3.17
C ALA A 155 31.58 28.48 -3.80
N THR A 156 32.31 27.40 -4.09
CA THR A 156 33.63 27.47 -4.72
C THR A 156 33.51 27.98 -6.16
N ALA A 157 32.58 27.46 -6.95
CA ALA A 157 32.37 27.86 -8.34
C ALA A 157 31.96 29.34 -8.46
N ILE A 158 31.00 29.76 -7.64
CA ILE A 158 30.49 31.15 -7.62
C ILE A 158 31.58 32.09 -7.08
N GLY A 159 32.25 31.72 -5.98
CA GLY A 159 33.29 32.51 -5.37
C GLY A 159 34.47 32.77 -6.30
N VAL A 160 34.98 31.74 -6.95
CA VAL A 160 36.08 31.86 -7.93
C VAL A 160 35.66 32.74 -9.10
N SER A 161 34.44 32.62 -9.61
CA SER A 161 33.92 33.46 -10.70
C SER A 161 33.88 34.94 -10.31
N ILE A 162 33.40 35.25 -9.10
CA ILE A 162 33.33 36.62 -8.57
C ILE A 162 34.76 37.22 -8.38
N ILE A 163 35.68 36.47 -7.78
CA ILE A 163 37.07 36.91 -7.59
C ILE A 163 37.73 37.28 -8.93
N ARG A 164 37.38 36.58 -9.99
CA ARG A 164 37.80 36.84 -11.36
C ARG A 164 37.05 37.99 -12.06
N SER A 165 36.09 38.59 -11.39
CA SER A 165 35.19 39.59 -11.99
C SER A 165 34.34 39.04 -13.18
N ASP A 166 34.17 37.71 -13.26
CA ASP A 166 33.29 37.05 -14.24
C ASP A 166 31.87 36.92 -13.66
N PHE A 167 31.20 38.05 -13.57
CA PHE A 167 29.85 38.15 -13.01
C PHE A 167 28.78 37.49 -13.90
N ASP A 168 29.04 37.37 -15.21
CA ASP A 168 28.08 36.72 -16.12
C ASP A 168 28.07 35.19 -15.92
N THR A 169 29.24 34.58 -15.71
CA THR A 169 29.33 33.14 -15.34
C THR A 169 28.74 32.93 -13.94
N ALA A 170 29.13 33.72 -12.91
CA ALA A 170 28.55 33.58 -11.58
C ALA A 170 27.02 33.71 -11.59
N GLY A 171 26.51 34.70 -12.31
CA GLY A 171 25.07 34.92 -12.43
C GLY A 171 24.33 33.80 -13.19
N SER A 172 24.98 33.18 -14.20
CA SER A 172 24.42 32.06 -14.93
C SER A 172 24.36 30.80 -14.09
N VAL A 173 25.42 30.53 -13.31
CA VAL A 173 25.46 29.41 -12.37
C VAL A 173 24.36 29.54 -11.33
N MET A 174 24.24 30.70 -10.64
CA MET A 174 23.20 30.91 -9.66
C MET A 174 21.79 30.84 -10.24
N PHE A 175 21.59 31.29 -11.48
CA PHE A 175 20.30 31.15 -12.17
C PHE A 175 19.98 29.69 -12.44
N LEU A 176 20.92 28.90 -12.93
CA LEU A 176 20.71 27.48 -13.21
C LEU A 176 20.49 26.65 -11.93
N LEU A 177 21.22 26.96 -10.86
CA LEU A 177 21.00 26.36 -9.55
C LEU A 177 19.58 26.68 -9.03
N GLY A 178 19.15 27.94 -9.13
CA GLY A 178 17.79 28.33 -8.73
C GLY A 178 16.70 27.67 -9.57
N ILE A 179 16.89 27.46 -10.87
CA ILE A 179 15.97 26.68 -11.71
C ILE A 179 15.98 25.21 -11.27
N GLY A 180 17.15 24.66 -10.95
CA GLY A 180 17.28 23.28 -10.42
C GLY A 180 16.49 23.11 -9.12
N GLU A 181 16.68 24.01 -8.13
CA GLU A 181 15.94 23.99 -6.86
C GLU A 181 14.40 24.05 -7.09
N ILE A 182 13.93 24.91 -7.99
CA ILE A 182 12.48 25.02 -8.33
C ILE A 182 11.95 23.73 -8.94
N LEU A 183 12.67 23.11 -9.87
CA LEU A 183 12.26 21.88 -10.55
C LEU A 183 12.30 20.68 -9.60
N GLU A 184 13.29 20.61 -8.72
CA GLU A 184 13.42 19.58 -7.70
C GLU A 184 12.24 19.63 -6.73
N GLU A 185 11.96 20.81 -6.16
CA GLU A 185 10.83 21.00 -5.23
C GLU A 185 9.48 20.68 -5.91
N TRP A 186 9.28 21.13 -7.17
CA TRP A 186 8.09 20.81 -7.94
C TRP A 186 7.92 19.31 -8.16
N THR A 187 9.00 18.63 -8.57
CA THR A 187 8.94 17.20 -8.90
C THR A 187 8.62 16.37 -7.66
N HIS A 188 9.26 16.70 -6.52
CA HIS A 188 9.01 16.04 -5.24
C HIS A 188 7.56 16.24 -4.77
N LYS A 189 7.09 17.49 -4.67
CA LYS A 189 5.70 17.81 -4.24
C LYS A 189 4.65 17.21 -5.17
N LYS A 190 4.94 17.16 -6.49
CA LYS A 190 4.05 16.52 -7.45
C LYS A 190 3.95 15.02 -7.22
N SER A 191 5.07 14.33 -7.01
CA SER A 191 5.08 12.89 -6.76
C SER A 191 4.32 12.52 -5.49
N VAL A 192 4.58 13.23 -4.39
CA VAL A 192 3.86 13.05 -3.11
C VAL A 192 2.36 13.33 -3.27
N GLY A 193 2.01 14.44 -3.93
CA GLY A 193 0.61 14.81 -4.16
C GLY A 193 -0.14 13.85 -5.09
N ASP A 194 0.52 13.29 -6.11
CA ASP A 194 -0.08 12.30 -7.02
C ASP A 194 -0.33 10.98 -6.27
N LEU A 195 0.60 10.54 -5.43
CA LEU A 195 0.45 9.36 -4.58
C LEU A 195 -0.67 9.56 -3.54
N ALA A 196 -0.66 10.67 -2.81
CA ALA A 196 -1.68 10.99 -1.80
C ALA A 196 -3.09 11.03 -2.40
N ARG A 197 -3.25 11.57 -3.63
CA ARG A 197 -4.54 11.56 -4.34
C ARG A 197 -4.98 10.17 -4.75
N SER A 198 -4.08 9.34 -5.24
CA SER A 198 -4.38 7.95 -5.57
C SER A 198 -4.91 7.20 -4.35
N MET A 199 -4.24 7.33 -3.21
CA MET A 199 -4.62 6.67 -1.95
C MET A 199 -5.90 7.25 -1.30
N SER A 200 -6.21 8.54 -1.50
CA SER A 200 -7.39 9.21 -0.90
C SER A 200 -8.73 8.81 -1.53
N LEU A 201 -8.72 8.19 -2.70
CA LEU A 201 -9.93 7.73 -3.40
C LEU A 201 -10.54 6.46 -2.76
N ASN A 202 -9.78 5.71 -1.95
CA ASN A 202 -10.30 4.55 -1.23
C ASN A 202 -11.19 4.97 -0.05
N ILE A 203 -12.50 4.74 -0.17
CA ILE A 203 -13.51 5.08 0.85
C ILE A 203 -13.56 3.94 1.86
N THR A 204 -13.14 4.18 3.09
CA THR A 204 -13.35 3.26 4.22
C THR A 204 -14.81 3.32 4.68
N LYS A 205 -15.40 2.18 5.01
CA LYS A 205 -16.76 2.07 5.54
C LYS A 205 -16.72 1.70 7.01
N VAL A 206 -17.72 2.14 7.77
CA VAL A 206 -17.87 1.87 9.21
C VAL A 206 -19.32 1.51 9.56
N TRP A 207 -19.51 0.78 10.63
CA TRP A 207 -20.83 0.39 11.12
C TRP A 207 -21.42 1.49 11.99
N LEU A 208 -22.34 2.27 11.44
CA LEU A 208 -23.14 3.26 12.17
C LEU A 208 -24.27 2.54 12.92
N VAL A 209 -24.40 2.79 14.21
CA VAL A 209 -25.51 2.28 15.00
C VAL A 209 -26.62 3.35 15.07
N SER A 210 -27.75 3.07 14.42
CA SER A 210 -28.93 3.94 14.42
C SER A 210 -30.16 3.11 14.74
N ASP A 211 -30.96 3.56 15.72
CA ASP A 211 -32.18 2.88 16.15
C ASP A 211 -32.00 1.39 16.50
N GLY A 212 -30.82 1.02 17.02
CA GLY A 212 -30.49 -0.37 17.37
C GLY A 212 -30.15 -1.27 16.21
N GLN A 213 -30.00 -0.74 15.01
CA GLN A 213 -29.53 -1.46 13.81
C GLN A 213 -28.16 -0.96 13.39
N GLU A 214 -27.34 -1.86 12.86
CA GLU A 214 -26.04 -1.56 12.30
C GLU A 214 -26.16 -1.35 10.80
N VAL A 215 -25.71 -0.20 10.31
CA VAL A 215 -25.73 0.15 8.88
C VAL A 215 -24.31 0.48 8.44
N LEU A 216 -23.81 -0.20 7.42
CA LEU A 216 -22.49 0.05 6.86
C LEU A 216 -22.49 1.32 6.01
N VAL A 217 -21.85 2.37 6.51
CA VAL A 217 -21.81 3.70 5.87
C VAL A 217 -20.36 4.14 5.60
N PRO A 218 -20.13 5.03 4.61
CA PRO A 218 -18.82 5.65 4.43
C PRO A 218 -18.40 6.44 5.67
N THR A 219 -17.10 6.40 6.03
CA THR A 219 -16.56 7.19 7.15
C THR A 219 -16.81 8.69 7.02
N THR A 220 -16.94 9.20 5.79
CA THR A 220 -17.22 10.60 5.51
C THR A 220 -18.62 11.07 5.94
N THR A 221 -19.56 10.15 6.18
CA THR A 221 -20.93 10.49 6.59
C THR A 221 -21.09 10.59 8.12
N ILE A 222 -20.08 10.14 8.87
CA ILE A 222 -20.10 10.14 10.33
C ILE A 222 -19.94 11.54 10.89
N GLN A 223 -20.78 11.87 11.88
CA GLN A 223 -20.78 13.15 12.57
C GLN A 223 -20.35 12.98 14.02
N LYS A 224 -19.99 14.10 14.66
CA LYS A 224 -19.71 14.13 16.10
C LYS A 224 -20.94 13.66 16.90
N SER A 225 -20.70 12.78 17.85
CA SER A 225 -21.70 12.11 18.71
C SER A 225 -22.39 10.91 18.09
N ASP A 226 -22.12 10.56 16.84
CA ASP A 226 -22.62 9.30 16.26
C ASP A 226 -22.06 8.09 17.01
N LEU A 227 -22.83 7.00 17.00
CA LEU A 227 -22.43 5.72 17.58
C LEU A 227 -21.91 4.82 16.46
N VAL A 228 -20.65 4.39 16.58
CA VAL A 228 -20.00 3.49 15.63
C VAL A 228 -19.63 2.21 16.33
N ARG A 229 -20.08 1.06 15.79
CA ARG A 229 -19.71 -0.28 16.28
C ARG A 229 -18.42 -0.74 15.63
N ILE A 230 -17.53 -1.28 16.45
CA ILE A 230 -16.22 -1.78 16.04
C ILE A 230 -16.12 -3.22 16.51
N HIS A 231 -16.05 -4.13 15.56
CA HIS A 231 -15.93 -5.56 15.80
C HIS A 231 -14.46 -5.96 15.99
N MET A 232 -14.26 -7.14 16.56
CA MET A 232 -12.95 -7.76 16.71
C MET A 232 -12.18 -7.76 15.37
N GLY A 233 -10.90 -7.41 15.42
CA GLY A 233 -10.01 -7.34 14.28
C GLY A 233 -10.06 -6.01 13.51
N ASN A 234 -10.96 -5.08 13.84
CA ASN A 234 -11.12 -3.81 13.13
C ASN A 234 -10.35 -2.67 13.80
N VAL A 235 -9.86 -1.73 12.97
CA VAL A 235 -9.25 -0.47 13.43
C VAL A 235 -10.34 0.48 13.92
N ILE A 236 -10.10 1.14 15.03
CA ILE A 236 -10.94 2.22 15.53
C ILE A 236 -10.77 3.45 14.62
N PRO A 237 -11.83 3.88 13.91
CA PRO A 237 -11.70 4.89 12.85
C PRO A 237 -11.70 6.33 13.36
N PHE A 238 -12.16 6.57 14.59
CA PHE A 238 -12.32 7.89 15.16
C PHE A 238 -11.94 7.92 16.65
N ASP A 239 -11.42 9.04 17.10
CA ASP A 239 -11.28 9.29 18.53
C ASP A 239 -12.64 9.36 19.19
N GLY A 240 -12.82 8.60 20.28
CA GLY A 240 -14.13 8.49 20.93
C GLY A 240 -14.08 7.98 22.35
N GLU A 241 -15.25 7.74 22.88
CA GLU A 241 -15.47 7.14 24.18
C GLU A 241 -16.35 5.90 24.03
N VAL A 242 -15.99 4.81 24.68
CA VAL A 242 -16.77 3.58 24.66
C VAL A 242 -18.14 3.83 25.27
N ALA A 243 -19.20 3.75 24.48
CA ALA A 243 -20.58 3.92 24.89
C ALA A 243 -21.19 2.61 25.41
N ASP A 244 -20.76 1.48 24.79
CA ASP A 244 -21.22 0.13 25.12
C ASP A 244 -20.22 -0.92 24.68
N GLY A 245 -20.20 -2.10 25.34
CA GLY A 245 -19.29 -3.20 25.04
C GLY A 245 -17.97 -3.15 25.82
N GLU A 246 -17.15 -4.16 25.60
CA GLU A 246 -15.85 -4.39 26.23
C GLU A 246 -14.89 -5.02 25.23
N ALA A 247 -13.65 -4.53 25.16
CA ALA A 247 -12.64 -5.04 24.23
C ALA A 247 -11.22 -4.88 24.73
N MET A 248 -10.33 -5.78 24.29
CA MET A 248 -8.89 -5.60 24.36
C MET A 248 -8.44 -4.83 23.11
N VAL A 249 -7.82 -3.67 23.32
CA VAL A 249 -7.41 -2.77 22.23
C VAL A 249 -5.90 -2.65 22.17
N ASN A 250 -5.32 -3.02 21.04
CA ASN A 250 -3.90 -2.82 20.77
C ASN A 250 -3.63 -1.35 20.46
N GLN A 251 -2.78 -0.73 21.26
CA GLN A 251 -2.38 0.66 21.15
C GLN A 251 -0.89 0.82 20.81
N ALA A 252 -0.22 -0.26 20.38
CA ALA A 252 1.22 -0.27 20.08
C ALA A 252 1.64 0.80 19.06
N SER A 253 0.77 1.10 18.10
CA SER A 253 0.96 2.17 17.10
C SER A 253 1.05 3.58 17.69
N LEU A 254 0.45 3.80 18.90
CA LEU A 254 0.44 5.10 19.56
C LEU A 254 1.40 5.17 20.75
N THR A 255 1.46 4.10 21.55
CA THR A 255 2.20 4.07 22.82
C THR A 255 3.53 3.35 22.74
N GLY A 256 3.73 2.52 21.69
CA GLY A 256 4.87 1.61 21.57
C GLY A 256 4.81 0.38 22.48
N GLU A 257 3.73 0.23 23.28
CA GLU A 257 3.53 -0.91 24.17
C GLU A 257 2.78 -2.03 23.47
N SER A 258 3.37 -3.23 23.44
CA SER A 258 2.81 -4.41 22.74
C SER A 258 1.66 -5.10 23.50
N VAL A 259 1.37 -4.69 24.74
CA VAL A 259 0.31 -5.31 25.55
C VAL A 259 -1.02 -4.60 25.28
N PRO A 260 -2.07 -5.32 24.82
CA PRO A 260 -3.38 -4.74 24.61
C PRO A 260 -3.99 -4.17 25.89
N ALA A 261 -4.64 -3.04 25.79
CA ALA A 261 -5.29 -2.35 26.91
C ALA A 261 -6.79 -2.69 26.94
N GLU A 262 -7.30 -3.10 28.09
CA GLU A 262 -8.73 -3.30 28.31
C GLU A 262 -9.48 -1.99 28.21
N LYS A 263 -10.54 -1.95 27.40
CA LYS A 263 -11.43 -0.80 27.21
C LYS A 263 -12.86 -1.20 27.52
N THR A 264 -13.39 -0.59 28.58
CA THR A 264 -14.75 -0.76 29.05
C THR A 264 -15.53 0.53 28.86
N LYS A 265 -16.83 0.50 29.14
CA LYS A 265 -17.73 1.66 29.04
C LYS A 265 -17.18 2.90 29.76
N GLY A 266 -17.11 4.01 29.04
CA GLY A 266 -16.55 5.29 29.50
C GLY A 266 -15.04 5.44 29.24
N ALA A 267 -14.34 4.39 28.79
CA ALA A 267 -12.93 4.47 28.42
C ALA A 267 -12.73 5.27 27.13
N THR A 268 -11.66 6.05 27.06
CA THR A 268 -11.28 6.74 25.83
C THR A 268 -10.53 5.78 24.90
N VAL A 269 -10.88 5.84 23.61
CA VAL A 269 -10.24 5.11 22.53
C VAL A 269 -9.75 6.07 21.45
N TYR A 270 -8.70 5.68 20.76
CA TYR A 270 -8.00 6.53 19.79
C TYR A 270 -8.07 5.94 18.40
N ALA A 271 -8.23 6.80 17.41
CA ALA A 271 -8.20 6.42 16.01
C ALA A 271 -6.84 5.79 15.65
N GLY A 272 -6.88 4.69 14.86
CA GLY A 272 -5.67 3.97 14.46
C GLY A 272 -5.26 2.85 15.40
N THR A 273 -5.98 2.62 16.52
CA THR A 273 -5.81 1.45 17.39
C THR A 273 -6.74 0.32 16.97
N VAL A 274 -6.41 -0.92 17.31
CA VAL A 274 -7.09 -2.13 16.80
C VAL A 274 -7.76 -2.90 17.94
N VAL A 275 -8.99 -3.33 17.74
CA VAL A 275 -9.70 -4.24 18.65
C VAL A 275 -9.19 -5.66 18.43
N GLU A 276 -8.43 -6.22 19.37
CA GLU A 276 -7.90 -7.59 19.30
C GLU A 276 -8.92 -8.63 19.75
N GLU A 277 -9.64 -8.35 20.85
CA GLU A 277 -10.66 -9.24 21.38
C GLU A 277 -11.88 -8.43 21.82
N GLY A 278 -13.08 -9.02 21.72
CA GLY A 278 -14.32 -8.36 22.07
C GLY A 278 -14.87 -7.44 20.99
N GLU A 279 -15.85 -6.62 21.36
CA GLU A 279 -16.41 -5.59 20.48
C GLU A 279 -16.86 -4.37 21.31
N ILE A 280 -16.76 -3.19 20.71
CA ILE A 280 -17.15 -1.94 21.36
C ILE A 280 -17.99 -1.07 20.44
N THR A 281 -18.91 -0.33 21.04
CA THR A 281 -19.59 0.79 20.39
C THR A 281 -19.01 2.08 20.93
N ILE A 282 -18.43 2.89 20.07
CA ILE A 282 -17.85 4.17 20.46
C ILE A 282 -18.78 5.32 20.09
N ARG A 283 -18.80 6.35 20.96
CA ARG A 283 -19.35 7.66 20.65
C ARG A 283 -18.25 8.54 20.10
N VAL A 284 -18.39 8.97 18.86
CA VAL A 284 -17.39 9.79 18.17
C VAL A 284 -17.26 11.16 18.85
N LYS A 285 -16.06 11.51 19.33
CA LYS A 285 -15.73 12.82 19.93
C LYS A 285 -15.28 13.82 18.88
N GLU A 286 -14.48 13.39 17.93
CA GLU A 286 -13.99 14.23 16.84
C GLU A 286 -14.05 13.49 15.52
N THR A 287 -14.60 14.14 14.49
CA THR A 287 -14.74 13.60 13.14
C THR A 287 -13.59 13.95 12.21
N GLY A 288 -12.46 14.37 12.75
CA GLY A 288 -11.27 14.64 11.96
C GLY A 288 -10.41 15.77 12.50
N GLY A 289 -9.26 15.44 12.96
CA GLY A 289 -8.15 16.38 13.23
C GLY A 289 -7.34 16.58 11.99
N SER A 290 -7.01 15.77 11.16
CA SER A 290 -6.38 15.92 9.85
C SER A 290 -7.22 15.25 8.78
N SER A 291 -7.34 15.87 7.61
CA SER A 291 -8.03 15.24 6.51
C SER A 291 -7.40 13.88 6.23
N LYS A 292 -8.15 12.92 5.71
CA LYS A 292 -7.58 11.63 5.26
C LYS A 292 -6.35 11.85 4.37
N PHE A 293 -6.36 12.93 3.60
CA PHE A 293 -5.25 13.36 2.77
C PHE A 293 -4.01 13.72 3.60
N ASP A 294 -4.15 14.50 4.67
CA ASP A 294 -3.02 14.88 5.53
C ASP A 294 -2.39 13.67 6.25
N LYS A 295 -3.24 12.71 6.72
CA LYS A 295 -2.76 11.44 7.27
C LYS A 295 -1.98 10.63 6.24
N ILE A 296 -2.47 10.57 4.99
CA ILE A 296 -1.80 9.90 3.88
C ILE A 296 -0.48 10.62 3.56
N VAL A 297 -0.45 11.95 3.49
CA VAL A 297 0.79 12.71 3.28
C VAL A 297 1.80 12.41 4.39
N THR A 298 1.37 12.43 5.65
CA THR A 298 2.23 12.06 6.79
C THR A 298 2.76 10.62 6.66
N MET A 299 1.90 9.67 6.29
CA MET A 299 2.30 8.28 6.06
C MET A 299 3.31 8.15 4.91
N ILE A 300 3.17 8.94 3.85
CA ILE A 300 4.13 8.98 2.73
C ILE A 300 5.46 9.56 3.22
N GLU A 301 5.45 10.66 3.99
CA GLU A 301 6.65 11.26 4.56
C GLU A 301 7.36 10.30 5.55
N GLU A 302 6.61 9.51 6.30
CA GLU A 302 7.15 8.46 7.16
C GLU A 302 7.71 7.29 6.34
N SER A 303 7.02 6.90 5.26
CA SER A 303 7.49 5.91 4.30
C SER A 303 8.81 6.32 3.64
N GLU A 304 9.02 7.62 3.38
CA GLU A 304 10.31 8.13 2.88
C GLU A 304 11.45 7.93 3.89
N LYS A 305 11.17 7.85 5.19
CA LYS A 305 12.17 7.48 6.20
C LYS A 305 12.60 6.01 6.10
N LEU A 306 11.74 5.15 5.54
CA LEU A 306 12.02 3.74 5.27
C LEU A 306 12.69 3.57 3.90
N LYS A 307 13.78 4.32 3.67
CA LYS A 307 14.53 4.32 2.41
C LYS A 307 15.05 2.93 2.08
N SER A 308 15.11 2.63 0.79
CA SER A 308 15.77 1.44 0.29
C SER A 308 17.28 1.50 0.55
N SER A 309 17.94 0.36 0.65
CA SER A 309 19.39 0.31 0.86
C SER A 309 20.15 0.87 -0.34
N LEU A 310 19.63 0.68 -1.55
CA LEU A 310 20.19 1.24 -2.79
C LEU A 310 20.04 2.77 -2.87
N GLU A 311 18.91 3.30 -2.41
CA GLU A 311 18.69 4.74 -2.32
C GLU A 311 19.69 5.37 -1.36
N GLY A 312 19.85 4.81 -0.17
CA GLY A 312 20.86 5.26 0.79
C GLY A 312 22.30 5.14 0.29
N LYS A 313 22.64 4.06 -0.44
CA LYS A 313 23.95 3.90 -1.08
C LYS A 313 24.18 4.92 -2.18
N ALA A 314 23.18 5.23 -2.99
CA ALA A 314 23.27 6.24 -4.06
C ALA A 314 23.48 7.64 -3.49
N GLU A 315 22.76 8.01 -2.43
CA GLU A 315 22.96 9.28 -1.71
C GLU A 315 24.36 9.38 -1.13
N HIS A 316 24.82 8.34 -0.44
CA HIS A 316 26.16 8.31 0.15
C HIS A 316 27.27 8.40 -0.89
N LEU A 317 27.11 7.68 -2.02
CA LEU A 317 28.07 7.76 -3.12
C LEU A 317 28.12 9.17 -3.73
N ALA A 318 26.96 9.79 -3.92
CA ALA A 318 26.87 11.15 -4.44
C ALA A 318 27.68 12.14 -3.58
N ASP A 319 27.53 12.10 -2.26
CA ASP A 319 28.28 12.95 -1.34
C ASP A 319 29.79 12.61 -1.32
N THR A 320 30.12 11.32 -1.44
CA THR A 320 31.52 10.86 -1.50
C THR A 320 32.25 11.36 -2.76
N LEU A 321 31.54 11.64 -3.87
CA LEU A 321 32.14 12.16 -5.09
C LEU A 321 32.54 13.64 -4.99
N VAL A 322 31.96 14.41 -4.06
CA VAL A 322 32.24 15.86 -3.91
C VAL A 322 33.73 16.17 -3.67
N PRO A 323 34.42 15.53 -2.73
CA PRO A 323 35.85 15.72 -2.54
C PRO A 323 36.67 15.43 -3.79
N TYR A 324 36.32 14.40 -4.56
CA TYR A 324 37.00 14.04 -5.81
C TYR A 324 36.79 15.11 -6.89
N SER A 325 35.61 15.70 -6.97
CA SER A 325 35.29 16.80 -7.88
C SER A 325 36.13 18.03 -7.55
N LEU A 326 36.28 18.38 -6.24
CA LEU A 326 37.17 19.48 -5.80
C LEU A 326 38.61 19.19 -6.12
N PHE A 327 39.11 18.00 -5.81
CA PHE A 327 40.48 17.57 -6.15
C PHE A 327 40.73 17.60 -7.65
N GLY A 328 39.81 17.04 -8.46
CA GLY A 328 39.88 17.06 -9.92
C GLY A 328 39.91 18.48 -10.49
N THR A 329 39.13 19.39 -9.90
CA THR A 329 39.13 20.82 -10.27
C THR A 329 40.51 21.47 -9.99
N GLY A 330 41.06 21.26 -8.80
CA GLY A 330 42.39 21.75 -8.44
C GLY A 330 43.49 21.20 -9.34
N LEU A 331 43.46 19.89 -9.61
CA LEU A 331 44.42 19.22 -10.49
C LEU A 331 44.30 19.72 -11.95
N THR A 332 43.10 19.87 -12.48
CA THR A 332 42.86 20.39 -13.83
C THR A 332 43.37 21.83 -13.94
N TRP A 333 43.16 22.66 -12.93
CA TRP A 333 43.72 24.02 -12.91
C TRP A 333 45.25 24.01 -12.85
N LEU A 334 45.84 23.14 -12.04
CA LEU A 334 47.29 23.03 -11.92
C LEU A 334 47.95 22.65 -13.26
N ILE A 335 47.37 21.69 -13.97
CA ILE A 335 47.89 21.17 -15.24
C ILE A 335 47.63 22.14 -16.41
N THR A 336 46.41 22.64 -16.51
CA THR A 336 45.98 23.40 -17.70
C THR A 336 46.18 24.90 -17.54
N ARG A 337 46.33 25.41 -16.28
CA ARG A 337 46.33 26.82 -15.94
C ARG A 337 45.09 27.58 -16.46
N ASN A 338 44.05 26.83 -16.81
CA ASN A 338 42.80 27.37 -17.35
C ASN A 338 41.67 27.17 -16.35
N THR A 339 41.21 28.28 -15.76
CA THR A 339 40.14 28.24 -14.76
C THR A 339 38.79 27.85 -15.33
N THR A 340 38.52 28.20 -16.59
CA THR A 340 37.27 27.81 -17.27
C THR A 340 37.15 26.29 -17.40
N LYS A 341 38.25 25.62 -17.77
CA LYS A 341 38.31 24.16 -17.81
C LYS A 341 38.17 23.54 -16.42
N ALA A 342 38.78 24.11 -15.43
CA ALA A 342 38.67 23.66 -14.05
C ALA A 342 37.23 23.85 -13.50
N LEU A 343 36.60 24.99 -13.76
CA LEU A 343 35.22 25.27 -13.35
C LEU A 343 34.21 24.33 -14.01
N SER A 344 34.48 23.81 -15.20
CA SER A 344 33.57 22.86 -15.85
C SER A 344 33.33 21.59 -15.06
N ILE A 345 34.28 21.18 -14.20
CA ILE A 345 34.10 20.04 -13.28
C ILE A 345 33.09 20.38 -12.19
N LEU A 346 33.16 21.58 -11.61
CA LEU A 346 32.25 22.00 -10.54
C LEU A 346 30.81 22.26 -11.02
N MET A 347 30.61 22.44 -12.35
CA MET A 347 29.26 22.68 -12.91
C MET A 347 28.44 21.42 -13.11
N VAL A 348 29.02 20.25 -12.93
CA VAL A 348 28.37 18.96 -13.13
C VAL A 348 28.40 18.20 -11.81
N ASP A 349 27.25 18.19 -11.14
CA ASP A 349 27.07 17.48 -9.90
C ASP A 349 26.36 16.15 -10.10
N PHE A 350 26.88 15.09 -9.48
CA PHE A 350 26.25 13.76 -9.51
C PHE A 350 25.12 13.64 -8.49
N SER A 351 25.18 14.45 -7.43
CA SER A 351 24.31 14.32 -6.26
C SER A 351 22.88 14.74 -6.53
N CYS A 352 22.65 15.88 -7.18
CA CYS A 352 21.29 16.39 -7.43
C CYS A 352 20.45 15.39 -8.23
N ALA A 353 20.99 14.83 -9.31
CA ALA A 353 20.25 13.89 -10.13
C ALA A 353 19.94 12.56 -9.41
N LEU A 354 20.89 12.04 -8.61
CA LEU A 354 20.70 10.80 -7.86
C LEU A 354 19.71 11.00 -6.70
N LYS A 355 19.87 12.06 -5.91
CA LYS A 355 19.00 12.35 -4.76
C LYS A 355 17.56 12.66 -5.17
N LEU A 356 17.32 13.08 -6.41
CA LEU A 356 15.99 13.36 -6.93
C LEU A 356 15.37 12.16 -7.64
N ALA A 357 16.07 11.52 -8.58
CA ALA A 357 15.50 10.49 -9.44
C ALA A 357 15.17 9.18 -8.70
N MET A 358 15.92 8.84 -7.64
CA MET A 358 15.71 7.59 -6.90
C MET A 358 14.42 7.63 -6.07
N PRO A 359 14.19 8.60 -5.16
CA PRO A 359 12.95 8.69 -4.40
C PRO A 359 11.72 8.79 -5.31
N ILE A 360 11.82 9.56 -6.41
CA ILE A 360 10.71 9.69 -7.37
C ILE A 360 10.37 8.35 -8.01
N SER A 361 11.38 7.54 -8.35
CA SER A 361 11.13 6.18 -8.89
C SER A 361 10.39 5.31 -7.90
N VAL A 362 10.77 5.37 -6.61
CA VAL A 362 10.12 4.63 -5.52
C VAL A 362 8.68 5.11 -5.32
N LEU A 363 8.46 6.42 -5.22
CA LEU A 363 7.10 6.99 -5.10
C LEU A 363 6.22 6.64 -6.29
N SER A 364 6.79 6.61 -7.51
CA SER A 364 6.05 6.17 -8.70
C SER A 364 5.66 4.70 -8.63
N ALA A 365 6.55 3.83 -8.12
CA ALA A 365 6.27 2.41 -7.92
C ALA A 365 5.17 2.19 -6.87
N ILE A 366 5.21 2.90 -5.73
CA ILE A 366 4.18 2.84 -4.69
C ILE A 366 2.83 3.33 -5.25
N ARG A 367 2.84 4.43 -6.02
CA ARG A 367 1.62 4.92 -6.68
C ARG A 367 1.05 3.90 -7.66
N GLU A 368 1.90 3.26 -8.46
CA GLU A 368 1.47 2.24 -9.43
C GLU A 368 0.93 0.99 -8.74
N ALA A 369 1.60 0.51 -7.68
CA ALA A 369 1.10 -0.57 -6.84
C ALA A 369 -0.30 -0.27 -6.28
N ASN A 370 -0.53 0.97 -5.83
CA ASN A 370 -1.84 1.39 -5.32
C ASN A 370 -2.95 1.40 -6.40
N MET A 371 -2.62 1.51 -7.70
CA MET A 371 -3.60 1.38 -8.79
C MET A 371 -4.14 -0.05 -8.93
N TYR A 372 -3.44 -1.03 -8.36
CA TYR A 372 -3.81 -2.44 -8.28
C TYR A 372 -4.27 -2.84 -6.87
N ASP A 373 -4.72 -1.87 -6.06
CA ASP A 373 -5.13 -2.08 -4.67
C ASP A 373 -4.04 -2.71 -3.77
N ILE A 374 -2.76 -2.44 -4.10
CA ILE A 374 -1.61 -2.87 -3.32
C ILE A 374 -1.05 -1.66 -2.55
N THR A 375 -1.11 -1.70 -1.23
CA THR A 375 -0.53 -0.66 -0.36
C THR A 375 0.83 -1.12 0.15
N VAL A 376 1.88 -0.34 -0.12
CA VAL A 376 3.27 -0.62 0.30
C VAL A 376 3.71 0.45 1.30
N LYS A 377 4.21 0.04 2.48
CA LYS A 377 4.60 0.96 3.56
C LYS A 377 5.94 1.66 3.36
N GLY A 378 6.73 1.26 2.36
CA GLY A 378 8.00 1.95 2.07
C GLY A 378 8.85 1.30 0.99
N GLY A 379 9.80 2.07 0.45
CA GLY A 379 10.67 1.66 -0.65
C GLY A 379 11.56 0.46 -0.33
N LYS A 380 11.96 0.29 0.93
CA LYS A 380 12.77 -0.87 1.37
C LYS A 380 12.05 -2.21 1.14
N TYR A 381 10.71 -2.21 1.18
CA TYR A 381 9.93 -3.43 0.97
C TYR A 381 9.82 -3.79 -0.50
N LEU A 382 9.78 -2.80 -1.40
CA LEU A 382 9.87 -3.03 -2.85
C LEU A 382 11.26 -3.59 -3.24
N GLU A 383 12.34 -3.08 -2.63
CA GLU A 383 13.68 -3.63 -2.81
C GLU A 383 13.74 -5.07 -2.32
N ALA A 384 13.28 -5.34 -1.09
CA ALA A 384 13.26 -6.69 -0.52
C ALA A 384 12.39 -7.65 -1.34
N MET A 385 11.25 -7.18 -1.87
CA MET A 385 10.38 -7.94 -2.77
C MET A 385 11.09 -8.30 -4.09
N ALA A 386 11.88 -7.37 -4.66
CA ALA A 386 12.65 -7.64 -5.86
C ALA A 386 13.77 -8.67 -5.62
N GLU A 387 14.45 -8.58 -4.45
CA GLU A 387 15.54 -9.47 -4.07
C GLU A 387 15.07 -10.85 -3.55
N ALA A 388 13.77 -10.98 -3.23
CA ALA A 388 13.24 -12.20 -2.65
C ALA A 388 13.37 -13.40 -3.60
N ASP A 389 13.84 -14.52 -3.03
CA ASP A 389 14.04 -15.81 -3.68
C ASP A 389 13.12 -16.91 -3.13
N THR A 390 12.55 -16.69 -1.94
CA THR A 390 11.68 -17.63 -1.25
C THR A 390 10.36 -16.97 -0.88
N ILE A 391 9.25 -17.67 -1.13
CA ILE A 391 7.92 -17.22 -0.75
C ILE A 391 7.23 -18.31 0.08
N VAL A 392 6.63 -17.90 1.19
CA VAL A 392 5.88 -18.77 2.10
C VAL A 392 4.43 -18.32 2.09
N PHE A 393 3.54 -19.23 1.73
CA PHE A 393 2.09 -19.00 1.76
C PHE A 393 1.49 -19.68 2.98
N ASP A 394 0.66 -18.97 3.73
CA ASP A 394 -0.36 -19.65 4.51
C ASP A 394 -1.38 -20.28 3.57
N LYS A 395 -1.99 -21.40 3.96
CA LYS A 395 -3.03 -22.03 3.15
C LYS A 395 -4.34 -21.25 3.22
N THR A 396 -4.86 -21.11 4.46
CA THR A 396 -6.24 -20.65 4.71
C THR A 396 -6.37 -19.15 4.49
N GLY A 397 -7.35 -18.72 3.68
CA GLY A 397 -7.55 -17.31 3.38
C GLY A 397 -6.53 -16.70 2.43
N THR A 398 -5.45 -17.43 2.10
CA THR A 398 -4.39 -17.00 1.19
C THR A 398 -4.45 -17.78 -0.11
N LEU A 399 -4.05 -19.06 -0.12
CA LEU A 399 -4.21 -19.95 -1.27
C LEU A 399 -5.65 -20.40 -1.47
N THR A 400 -6.47 -20.36 -0.41
CA THR A 400 -7.91 -20.64 -0.41
C THR A 400 -8.71 -19.35 -0.16
N LYS A 401 -10.03 -19.41 -0.37
CA LYS A 401 -10.94 -18.26 -0.15
C LYS A 401 -11.42 -18.11 1.30
N ALA A 402 -10.95 -18.97 2.22
CA ALA A 402 -11.45 -19.07 3.60
C ALA A 402 -13.01 -19.20 3.66
N GLN A 403 -13.59 -19.89 2.70
CA GLN A 403 -15.01 -20.19 2.62
C GLN A 403 -15.25 -21.71 2.68
N PRO A 404 -14.92 -22.33 3.82
CA PRO A 404 -15.10 -23.76 3.96
C PRO A 404 -16.58 -24.12 3.79
N THR A 405 -16.82 -25.23 3.10
CA THR A 405 -18.18 -25.76 2.87
C THR A 405 -18.21 -27.25 3.19
N VAL A 406 -19.30 -27.70 3.81
CA VAL A 406 -19.51 -29.13 4.01
C VAL A 406 -19.87 -29.77 2.66
N VAL A 407 -19.05 -30.72 2.24
CA VAL A 407 -19.21 -31.46 0.98
C VAL A 407 -19.98 -32.75 1.23
N ASP A 408 -19.65 -33.47 2.29
CA ASP A 408 -20.27 -34.74 2.63
C ASP A 408 -20.30 -34.98 4.15
N VAL A 409 -21.24 -35.82 4.59
CA VAL A 409 -21.34 -36.29 5.98
C VAL A 409 -21.42 -37.82 5.95
N VAL A 410 -20.27 -38.44 6.21
CA VAL A 410 -20.11 -39.90 6.19
C VAL A 410 -20.54 -40.46 7.54
N SER A 411 -21.65 -41.20 7.56
CA SER A 411 -22.20 -41.85 8.77
C SER A 411 -21.45 -43.15 9.09
N PHE A 412 -21.12 -43.36 10.35
CA PHE A 412 -20.52 -44.56 10.89
C PHE A 412 -21.48 -45.40 11.78
N ASN A 413 -22.67 -44.84 12.08
CA ASN A 413 -23.71 -45.49 12.84
C ASN A 413 -25.00 -45.65 12.02
N ASN A 414 -26.14 -45.92 12.65
CA ASN A 414 -27.43 -46.08 11.98
C ASN A 414 -28.20 -44.75 11.76
N MET A 415 -27.64 -43.61 12.13
CA MET A 415 -28.27 -42.29 11.92
C MET A 415 -27.98 -41.79 10.49
N THR A 416 -28.89 -40.99 10.00
CA THR A 416 -28.73 -40.37 8.68
C THR A 416 -27.71 -39.23 8.74
N GLY A 417 -27.07 -38.92 7.59
CA GLY A 417 -26.13 -37.80 7.51
C GLY A 417 -26.75 -36.46 7.92
N ASP A 418 -28.06 -36.27 7.65
CA ASP A 418 -28.76 -35.03 8.01
C ASP A 418 -29.00 -34.94 9.53
N GLU A 419 -29.31 -36.06 10.21
CA GLU A 419 -29.41 -36.10 11.67
C GLU A 419 -28.05 -35.81 12.36
N LEU A 420 -26.97 -36.38 11.83
CA LEU A 420 -25.62 -36.18 12.33
C LEU A 420 -25.12 -34.74 12.08
N LEU A 421 -25.44 -34.18 10.89
CA LEU A 421 -25.15 -32.80 10.58
C LEU A 421 -25.92 -31.82 11.51
N ARG A 422 -27.17 -32.12 11.83
CA ARG A 422 -27.96 -31.33 12.78
C ARG A 422 -27.34 -31.33 14.18
N ILE A 423 -26.87 -32.50 14.67
CA ILE A 423 -26.19 -32.60 15.97
C ILE A 423 -24.88 -31.80 15.93
N ALA A 424 -24.07 -31.96 14.89
CA ALA A 424 -22.83 -31.24 14.74
C ALA A 424 -23.03 -29.73 14.68
N ALA A 425 -24.06 -29.25 13.95
CA ALA A 425 -24.40 -27.83 13.87
C ALA A 425 -24.84 -27.25 15.24
N CYS A 426 -25.60 -28.03 16.01
CA CYS A 426 -26.00 -27.64 17.35
C CYS A 426 -24.80 -27.46 18.30
N LEU A 427 -23.77 -28.32 18.18
CA LEU A 427 -22.55 -28.24 18.98
C LEU A 427 -21.65 -27.06 18.54
N GLU A 428 -21.56 -26.81 17.23
CA GLU A 428 -20.67 -25.80 16.66
C GLU A 428 -21.27 -24.38 16.64
N GLU A 429 -22.58 -24.21 16.85
CA GLU A 429 -23.27 -22.91 16.74
C GLU A 429 -22.72 -21.83 17.65
N HIS A 430 -22.21 -22.22 18.82
CA HIS A 430 -21.71 -21.30 19.84
C HIS A 430 -20.23 -20.89 19.61
N PHE A 431 -19.57 -21.40 18.57
CA PHE A 431 -18.15 -21.19 18.34
C PHE A 431 -17.87 -20.50 17.02
N PRO A 432 -17.33 -19.28 17.02
CA PRO A 432 -17.20 -18.45 15.81
C PRO A 432 -15.93 -18.76 15.01
N HIS A 433 -15.64 -20.03 14.68
CA HIS A 433 -14.54 -20.33 13.74
C HIS A 433 -15.07 -20.81 12.37
N SER A 434 -14.25 -20.72 11.36
CA SER A 434 -14.66 -20.92 9.95
C SER A 434 -15.26 -22.29 9.66
N MET A 435 -14.74 -23.36 10.26
CA MET A 435 -15.27 -24.71 10.10
C MET A 435 -16.61 -24.89 10.78
N ALA A 436 -16.77 -24.35 12.00
CA ALA A 436 -18.05 -24.33 12.72
C ALA A 436 -19.13 -23.64 11.89
N LYS A 437 -18.81 -22.44 11.36
CA LYS A 437 -19.70 -21.70 10.48
C LYS A 437 -20.11 -22.52 9.25
N ALA A 438 -19.18 -23.25 8.63
CA ALA A 438 -19.48 -24.11 7.48
C ALA A 438 -20.50 -25.21 7.83
N VAL A 439 -20.38 -25.84 9.01
CA VAL A 439 -21.30 -26.88 9.50
C VAL A 439 -22.68 -26.29 9.76
N VAL A 440 -22.75 -25.17 10.45
CA VAL A 440 -24.01 -24.46 10.76
C VAL A 440 -24.69 -23.98 9.49
N ASP A 441 -23.96 -23.39 8.55
CA ASP A 441 -24.51 -22.93 7.27
C ASP A 441 -25.01 -24.09 6.40
N ALA A 442 -24.32 -25.22 6.41
CA ALA A 442 -24.79 -26.43 5.72
C ALA A 442 -26.10 -26.96 6.29
N ALA A 443 -26.24 -26.98 7.64
CA ALA A 443 -27.50 -27.36 8.29
C ALA A 443 -28.63 -26.37 7.95
N LYS A 444 -28.35 -25.07 7.98
CA LYS A 444 -29.32 -24.01 7.60
C LYS A 444 -29.77 -24.15 6.14
N LYS A 445 -28.87 -24.39 5.20
CA LYS A 445 -29.19 -24.60 3.78
C LYS A 445 -30.11 -25.80 3.55
N LYS A 446 -29.99 -26.85 4.37
CA LYS A 446 -30.87 -28.02 4.36
C LYS A 446 -32.15 -27.87 5.18
N HIS A 447 -32.37 -26.66 5.77
CA HIS A 447 -33.51 -26.38 6.63
C HIS A 447 -33.63 -27.32 7.84
N LEU A 448 -32.50 -27.80 8.38
CA LEU A 448 -32.45 -28.64 9.55
C LEU A 448 -32.64 -27.77 10.80
N VAL A 449 -33.90 -27.72 11.27
CA VAL A 449 -34.22 -27.01 12.51
C VAL A 449 -33.75 -27.86 13.70
N HIS A 450 -33.03 -27.27 14.65
CA HIS A 450 -32.66 -27.92 15.90
C HIS A 450 -33.30 -27.20 17.09
N GLU A 451 -33.75 -27.98 18.07
CA GLU A 451 -33.98 -27.51 19.41
C GLU A 451 -32.65 -27.73 20.16
N GLU A 452 -32.32 -26.89 21.13
CA GLU A 452 -31.14 -27.09 21.98
C GLU A 452 -31.18 -28.48 22.62
N LEU A 453 -30.23 -29.35 22.22
CA LEU A 453 -30.17 -30.74 22.62
C LEU A 453 -29.10 -31.01 23.70
N HIS A 454 -28.50 -29.95 24.27
CA HIS A 454 -27.38 -30.08 25.18
C HIS A 454 -27.56 -29.19 26.45
N SER A 455 -27.02 -29.68 27.58
CA SER A 455 -27.13 -28.98 28.87
C SER A 455 -25.98 -27.99 29.10
N LYS A 456 -24.74 -28.39 28.84
CA LYS A 456 -23.55 -27.55 29.03
C LYS A 456 -22.50 -27.97 28.02
N VAL A 457 -21.98 -27.01 27.24
CA VAL A 457 -20.91 -27.21 26.27
C VAL A 457 -19.58 -26.87 26.95
N GLU A 458 -18.63 -27.80 26.94
CA GLU A 458 -17.26 -27.55 27.36
C GLU A 458 -16.37 -27.41 26.14
N TYR A 459 -15.81 -26.23 25.95
CA TYR A 459 -14.84 -25.95 24.90
C TYR A 459 -13.43 -26.23 25.37
N ILE A 460 -12.71 -27.06 24.62
CA ILE A 460 -11.31 -27.37 24.86
C ILE A 460 -10.49 -26.65 23.78
N VAL A 461 -9.80 -25.60 24.21
CA VAL A 461 -9.06 -24.70 23.30
C VAL A 461 -8.14 -25.49 22.37
N ALA A 462 -8.21 -25.20 21.07
CA ALA A 462 -7.47 -25.82 19.97
C ALA A 462 -7.71 -27.32 19.72
N HIS A 463 -8.66 -27.98 20.43
CA HIS A 463 -8.90 -29.43 20.33
C HIS A 463 -10.31 -29.76 19.84
N GLY A 464 -11.35 -29.25 20.47
CA GLY A 464 -12.73 -29.54 20.10
C GLY A 464 -13.74 -29.22 21.20
N ILE A 465 -14.93 -29.79 21.04
CA ILE A 465 -16.08 -29.57 21.92
C ILE A 465 -16.51 -30.89 22.53
N SER A 466 -16.78 -30.89 23.83
CA SER A 466 -17.37 -32.01 24.56
C SER A 466 -18.65 -31.56 25.24
N THR A 467 -19.75 -32.34 25.12
CA THR A 467 -21.02 -32.05 25.76
C THR A 467 -21.79 -33.34 26.07
N THR A 468 -22.87 -33.19 26.82
CA THR A 468 -23.84 -34.26 27.06
C THR A 468 -25.12 -33.94 26.32
N LEU A 469 -25.52 -34.83 25.38
CA LEU A 469 -26.81 -34.74 24.69
C LEU A 469 -27.92 -35.32 25.59
N GLU A 470 -28.98 -34.53 25.82
CA GLU A 470 -30.20 -34.99 26.52
C GLU A 470 -31.09 -35.75 25.51
N ASP A 471 -31.08 -37.10 25.55
CA ASP A 471 -31.95 -37.92 24.75
C ASP A 471 -33.02 -38.57 25.60
N LYS A 472 -34.18 -38.84 25.02
CA LYS A 472 -35.32 -39.56 25.68
C LYS A 472 -34.93 -40.98 26.18
N MET A 473 -33.77 -41.52 25.77
CA MET A 473 -33.22 -42.81 26.18
C MET A 473 -32.02 -42.73 27.14
N GLY A 474 -31.64 -41.51 27.63
CA GLY A 474 -30.50 -41.28 28.53
C GLY A 474 -29.47 -40.32 27.97
N ASP A 475 -28.71 -39.70 28.89
CA ASP A 475 -27.69 -38.73 28.55
C ASP A 475 -26.51 -39.41 27.84
N LYS A 476 -26.13 -38.95 26.66
CA LYS A 476 -25.02 -39.44 25.85
C LYS A 476 -23.93 -38.41 25.74
N LYS A 477 -22.67 -38.81 25.99
CA LYS A 477 -21.53 -37.92 25.74
C LYS A 477 -21.31 -37.77 24.23
N ALA A 478 -21.33 -36.53 23.75
CA ALA A 478 -21.01 -36.19 22.37
C ALA A 478 -19.75 -35.32 22.32
N ILE A 479 -18.88 -35.63 21.34
CA ILE A 479 -17.59 -35.00 21.15
C ILE A 479 -17.46 -34.66 19.67
N ILE A 480 -17.07 -33.43 19.36
CA ILE A 480 -16.75 -33.01 18.00
C ILE A 480 -15.40 -32.27 17.97
N GLY A 481 -14.53 -32.60 17.01
CA GLY A 481 -13.23 -31.99 16.93
C GLY A 481 -12.27 -32.65 15.93
N SER A 482 -10.96 -32.39 16.12
CA SER A 482 -9.90 -32.96 15.31
C SER A 482 -9.71 -34.46 15.54
N ALA A 483 -8.96 -35.14 14.64
CA ALA A 483 -8.61 -36.55 14.81
C ALA A 483 -7.83 -36.79 16.10
N HIS A 484 -6.87 -35.92 16.42
CA HIS A 484 -6.11 -35.97 17.67
C HIS A 484 -7.02 -35.96 18.90
N PHE A 485 -7.91 -34.97 18.96
CA PHE A 485 -8.84 -34.83 20.07
C PHE A 485 -9.76 -36.05 20.23
N VAL A 486 -10.37 -36.53 19.14
CA VAL A 486 -11.35 -37.62 19.22
C VAL A 486 -10.67 -38.98 19.49
N PHE A 487 -9.52 -39.28 18.83
CA PHE A 487 -8.92 -40.62 18.91
C PHE A 487 -7.77 -40.74 19.92
N GLU A 488 -7.00 -39.65 20.15
CA GLU A 488 -5.84 -39.71 21.07
C GLU A 488 -6.18 -39.19 22.47
N ASP A 489 -6.87 -38.08 22.61
CA ASP A 489 -7.24 -37.51 23.90
C ASP A 489 -8.43 -38.25 24.51
N GLU A 490 -9.54 -38.31 23.78
CA GLU A 490 -10.81 -38.89 24.23
C GLU A 490 -10.93 -40.42 23.96
N LYS A 491 -9.93 -41.00 23.24
CA LYS A 491 -9.81 -42.43 22.98
C LYS A 491 -11.03 -43.09 22.35
N CYS A 492 -11.78 -42.33 21.53
CA CYS A 492 -12.89 -42.88 20.79
C CYS A 492 -12.42 -43.88 19.71
N THR A 493 -13.29 -44.79 19.33
CA THR A 493 -12.93 -45.89 18.38
C THR A 493 -13.83 -45.85 17.16
N VAL A 494 -13.31 -46.31 16.02
CA VAL A 494 -14.09 -46.56 14.81
C VAL A 494 -14.95 -47.79 15.03
N PRO A 495 -16.27 -47.77 14.74
CA PRO A 495 -17.15 -48.94 14.89
C PRO A 495 -16.66 -50.14 14.10
N LYS A 496 -16.81 -51.35 14.67
CA LYS A 496 -16.38 -52.60 14.05
C LYS A 496 -17.04 -52.80 12.67
N GLY A 497 -16.21 -53.05 11.65
CA GLY A 497 -16.65 -53.27 10.26
C GLY A 497 -16.79 -51.97 9.45
N ARG A 498 -16.42 -50.80 9.98
CA ARG A 498 -16.43 -49.50 9.26
C ARG A 498 -15.01 -48.98 8.97
N GLN A 499 -13.96 -49.72 9.27
CA GLN A 499 -12.61 -49.29 9.04
C GLN A 499 -12.30 -49.02 7.56
N GLU A 500 -12.80 -49.85 6.65
CA GLU A 500 -12.63 -49.61 5.20
C GLU A 500 -13.27 -48.32 4.72
N VAL A 501 -14.40 -47.89 5.29
CA VAL A 501 -15.04 -46.60 5.00
C VAL A 501 -14.19 -45.44 5.52
N PHE A 502 -13.63 -45.63 6.71
CA PHE A 502 -12.75 -44.60 7.30
C PHE A 502 -11.47 -44.41 6.48
N ASP A 503 -10.85 -45.54 6.05
CA ASP A 503 -9.61 -45.47 5.25
C ASP A 503 -9.87 -44.93 3.82
N ALA A 504 -11.10 -45.01 3.33
CA ALA A 504 -11.50 -44.54 2.01
C ALA A 504 -11.93 -43.06 1.98
N LEU A 505 -11.87 -42.34 3.12
CA LEU A 505 -12.20 -40.92 3.15
C LEU A 505 -11.27 -40.13 2.23
N ALA A 506 -11.84 -39.19 1.47
CA ALA A 506 -11.11 -38.39 0.49
C ALA A 506 -10.04 -37.52 1.16
N PRO A 507 -8.76 -37.61 0.73
CA PRO A 507 -7.64 -36.95 1.39
C PRO A 507 -7.62 -35.42 1.23
N GLU A 508 -8.31 -34.91 0.21
CA GLU A 508 -8.37 -33.48 -0.10
C GLU A 508 -9.29 -32.69 0.83
N TYR A 509 -10.11 -33.35 1.66
CA TYR A 509 -11.03 -32.68 2.58
C TYR A 509 -10.44 -32.59 3.98
N SER A 510 -10.71 -31.49 4.66
CA SER A 510 -10.55 -31.41 6.11
C SER A 510 -11.66 -32.18 6.79
N HIS A 511 -11.32 -33.01 7.76
CA HIS A 511 -12.25 -33.88 8.45
C HIS A 511 -12.53 -33.38 9.86
N LEU A 512 -13.81 -33.18 10.18
CA LEU A 512 -14.30 -32.90 11.52
C LEU A 512 -15.00 -34.16 12.02
N TYR A 513 -14.55 -34.69 13.14
CA TYR A 513 -14.98 -35.98 13.67
C TYR A 513 -16.02 -35.78 14.77
N LEU A 514 -17.18 -36.40 14.61
CA LEU A 514 -18.25 -36.44 15.62
C LEU A 514 -18.30 -37.86 16.22
N ALA A 515 -18.07 -37.97 17.52
CA ALA A 515 -18.18 -39.21 18.26
C ALA A 515 -19.30 -39.12 19.32
N ILE A 516 -20.03 -40.21 19.55
CA ILE A 516 -21.10 -40.33 20.53
C ILE A 516 -20.83 -41.58 21.36
N ASP A 517 -20.82 -41.45 22.68
CA ASP A 517 -20.56 -42.52 23.66
C ASP A 517 -19.25 -43.31 23.39
N GLY A 518 -18.20 -42.59 22.95
CA GLY A 518 -16.88 -43.17 22.72
C GLY A 518 -16.71 -43.89 21.38
N GLU A 519 -17.72 -43.91 20.51
CA GLU A 519 -17.62 -44.45 19.16
C GLU A 519 -17.83 -43.34 18.11
N LEU A 520 -17.06 -43.40 16.99
CA LEU A 520 -17.20 -42.48 15.85
C LEU A 520 -18.60 -42.62 15.25
N ALA A 521 -19.36 -41.53 15.25
CA ALA A 521 -20.72 -41.46 14.70
C ALA A 521 -20.73 -40.88 13.29
N ALA A 522 -19.93 -39.85 13.01
CA ALA A 522 -19.81 -39.28 11.68
C ALA A 522 -18.45 -38.64 11.45
N VAL A 523 -18.09 -38.54 10.16
CA VAL A 523 -17.01 -37.66 9.68
C VAL A 523 -17.64 -36.65 8.75
N ILE A 524 -17.51 -35.36 9.11
CA ILE A 524 -17.99 -34.25 8.30
C ILE A 524 -16.83 -33.81 7.42
N CYS A 525 -16.97 -34.02 6.12
CA CYS A 525 -15.98 -33.65 5.11
C CYS A 525 -16.16 -32.18 4.73
N ILE A 526 -15.18 -31.36 5.03
CA ILE A 526 -15.20 -29.91 4.79
C ILE A 526 -14.14 -29.59 3.73
N GLN A 527 -14.54 -28.89 2.71
CA GLN A 527 -13.65 -28.40 1.67
C GLN A 527 -13.49 -26.90 1.79
N ASP A 528 -12.24 -26.43 1.87
CA ASP A 528 -11.87 -25.05 1.66
C ASP A 528 -11.19 -24.97 0.27
N PRO A 529 -11.91 -24.56 -0.78
CA PRO A 529 -11.43 -24.70 -2.14
C PRO A 529 -10.23 -23.78 -2.39
N LEU A 530 -9.22 -24.33 -3.07
CA LEU A 530 -8.12 -23.55 -3.62
C LEU A 530 -8.69 -22.45 -4.53
N ARG A 531 -8.06 -21.28 -4.52
CA ARG A 531 -8.34 -20.24 -5.52
C ARG A 531 -8.02 -20.77 -6.91
N GLU A 532 -8.86 -20.49 -7.89
CA GLU A 532 -8.70 -20.98 -9.26
C GLU A 532 -7.36 -20.58 -9.86
N GLU A 533 -6.90 -19.38 -9.53
CA GLU A 533 -5.66 -18.78 -9.99
C GLU A 533 -4.39 -19.26 -9.24
N ALA A 534 -4.50 -19.95 -8.11
CA ALA A 534 -3.36 -20.25 -7.21
C ALA A 534 -2.19 -20.94 -7.93
N ARG A 535 -2.48 -21.92 -8.79
CA ARG A 535 -1.45 -22.66 -9.53
C ARG A 535 -0.72 -21.77 -10.55
N ASP A 536 -1.47 -20.95 -11.28
CA ASP A 536 -0.93 -20.06 -12.32
C ASP A 536 -0.12 -18.92 -11.70
N VAL A 537 -0.56 -18.42 -10.55
CA VAL A 537 0.16 -17.42 -9.75
C VAL A 537 1.51 -17.97 -9.27
N ILE A 538 1.54 -19.20 -8.75
CA ILE A 538 2.79 -19.85 -8.30
C ILE A 538 3.75 -20.02 -9.48
N ALA A 539 3.26 -20.44 -10.65
CA ALA A 539 4.07 -20.55 -11.85
C ALA A 539 4.63 -19.18 -12.27
N SER A 540 3.79 -18.15 -12.30
CA SER A 540 4.19 -16.77 -12.66
C SER A 540 5.20 -16.17 -11.67
N LEU A 541 5.08 -16.46 -10.37
CA LEU A 541 6.06 -16.04 -9.36
C LEU A 541 7.43 -16.70 -9.58
N LYS A 542 7.45 -17.97 -9.98
CA LYS A 542 8.70 -18.67 -10.34
C LYS A 542 9.34 -18.04 -11.58
N GLU A 543 8.56 -17.68 -12.60
CA GLU A 543 9.03 -16.96 -13.78
C GLU A 543 9.56 -15.55 -13.41
N ALA A 544 8.95 -14.89 -12.43
CA ALA A 544 9.37 -13.58 -11.92
C ALA A 544 10.62 -13.62 -11.02
N GLY A 545 11.19 -14.82 -10.76
CA GLY A 545 12.46 -14.98 -10.06
C GLY A 545 12.39 -15.61 -8.65
N ILE A 546 11.22 -16.10 -8.22
CA ILE A 546 11.10 -16.88 -6.98
C ILE A 546 11.63 -18.29 -7.23
N SER A 547 12.61 -18.74 -6.47
CA SER A 547 13.25 -20.05 -6.61
C SER A 547 12.62 -21.14 -5.74
N LYS A 548 11.93 -20.74 -4.65
CA LYS A 548 11.34 -21.67 -3.68
C LYS A 548 9.97 -21.16 -3.23
N VAL A 549 8.94 -21.98 -3.40
CA VAL A 549 7.58 -21.71 -2.94
C VAL A 549 7.19 -22.75 -1.89
N VAL A 550 6.81 -22.27 -0.71
CA VAL A 550 6.47 -23.10 0.45
C VAL A 550 5.02 -22.85 0.86
N MET A 551 4.30 -23.89 1.22
CA MET A 551 2.97 -23.81 1.83
C MET A 551 3.04 -24.24 3.28
N MET A 552 2.41 -23.50 4.18
CA MET A 552 2.24 -23.85 5.59
C MET A 552 0.76 -23.94 5.95
N THR A 553 0.40 -24.95 6.74
CA THR A 553 -0.98 -25.16 7.16
C THR A 553 -1.06 -25.88 8.50
N GLY A 554 -2.10 -25.60 9.28
CA GLY A 554 -2.47 -26.38 10.46
C GLY A 554 -3.20 -27.69 10.13
N ASP A 555 -3.48 -27.98 8.86
CA ASP A 555 -4.15 -29.22 8.46
C ASP A 555 -3.26 -30.46 8.62
N SER A 556 -3.90 -31.63 8.61
CA SER A 556 -3.21 -32.92 8.64
C SER A 556 -2.26 -33.09 7.42
N GLU A 557 -1.22 -33.89 7.61
CA GLU A 557 -0.26 -34.26 6.57
C GLU A 557 -0.91 -34.72 5.27
N ARG A 558 -1.99 -35.53 5.38
CA ARG A 558 -2.71 -36.07 4.24
C ARG A 558 -3.35 -34.97 3.39
N THR A 559 -4.03 -33.99 4.03
CA THR A 559 -4.69 -32.87 3.38
C THR A 559 -3.66 -31.89 2.82
N ALA A 560 -2.62 -31.56 3.59
CA ALA A 560 -1.55 -30.66 3.18
C ALA A 560 -0.85 -31.14 1.90
N LYS A 561 -0.52 -32.44 1.84
CA LYS A 561 0.09 -33.07 0.67
C LYS A 561 -0.77 -32.97 -0.59
N ALA A 562 -2.07 -33.23 -0.46
CA ALA A 562 -3.01 -33.17 -1.59
C ALA A 562 -3.11 -31.74 -2.14
N ILE A 563 -3.27 -30.75 -1.27
CA ILE A 563 -3.38 -29.34 -1.64
C ILE A 563 -2.06 -28.81 -2.23
N ALA A 564 -0.92 -29.16 -1.65
CA ALA A 564 0.40 -28.79 -2.16
C ALA A 564 0.63 -29.27 -3.60
N ALA A 565 0.22 -30.52 -3.90
CA ALA A 565 0.32 -31.06 -5.24
C ALA A 565 -0.60 -30.34 -6.24
N MET A 566 -1.81 -29.96 -5.83
CA MET A 566 -2.73 -29.19 -6.67
C MET A 566 -2.24 -27.77 -6.93
N ALA A 567 -1.72 -27.09 -5.91
CA ALA A 567 -1.19 -25.74 -6.00
C ALA A 567 0.14 -25.66 -6.76
N GLY A 568 0.98 -26.73 -6.73
CA GLY A 568 2.27 -26.77 -7.39
C GLY A 568 3.39 -26.07 -6.63
N VAL A 569 3.30 -26.06 -5.28
CA VAL A 569 4.37 -25.58 -4.39
C VAL A 569 5.53 -26.57 -4.34
N ASP A 570 6.71 -26.09 -3.96
CA ASP A 570 7.93 -26.91 -3.91
C ASP A 570 8.04 -27.70 -2.61
N GLU A 571 7.62 -27.09 -1.50
CA GLU A 571 7.63 -27.71 -0.16
C GLU A 571 6.31 -27.38 0.55
N TYR A 572 5.92 -28.22 1.48
CA TYR A 572 4.79 -27.95 2.38
C TYR A 572 5.10 -28.44 3.80
N TYR A 573 4.44 -27.81 4.75
CA TYR A 573 4.50 -28.15 6.17
C TYR A 573 3.07 -28.23 6.71
N SER A 574 2.75 -29.39 7.33
CA SER A 574 1.45 -29.70 7.94
C SER A 574 1.50 -29.54 9.44
N GLU A 575 0.34 -29.41 10.08
CA GLU A 575 0.18 -29.35 11.55
C GLU A 575 1.05 -28.25 12.20
N VAL A 576 1.23 -27.12 11.48
CA VAL A 576 2.12 -26.02 11.88
C VAL A 576 1.37 -25.05 12.80
N LEU A 577 1.96 -24.76 13.95
CA LEU A 577 1.48 -23.72 14.85
C LEU A 577 1.97 -22.32 14.39
N PRO A 578 1.32 -21.23 14.82
CA PRO A 578 1.73 -19.87 14.45
C PRO A 578 3.20 -19.55 14.77
N GLU A 579 3.72 -20.05 15.90
CA GLU A 579 5.11 -19.87 16.35
C GLU A 579 6.11 -20.61 15.44
N ASP A 580 5.72 -21.77 14.92
CA ASP A 580 6.56 -22.56 14.01
C ASP A 580 6.74 -21.86 12.66
N LYS A 581 5.71 -21.14 12.18
CA LYS A 581 5.78 -20.34 10.95
C LYS A 581 6.87 -19.27 11.07
N ALA A 582 6.88 -18.53 12.19
CA ALA A 582 7.90 -17.51 12.44
C ALA A 582 9.30 -18.11 12.53
N SER A 583 9.44 -19.23 13.26
CA SER A 583 10.70 -19.95 13.41
C SER A 583 11.25 -20.46 12.08
N PHE A 584 10.38 -20.93 11.19
CA PHE A 584 10.77 -21.33 9.83
C PHE A 584 11.30 -20.14 9.02
N VAL A 585 10.59 -19.01 9.04
CA VAL A 585 11.01 -17.78 8.34
C VAL A 585 12.38 -17.32 8.83
N GLU A 586 12.61 -17.32 10.14
CA GLU A 586 13.89 -16.95 10.74
C GLU A 586 15.01 -17.90 10.31
N LYS A 587 14.74 -19.22 10.26
CA LYS A 587 15.70 -20.23 9.81
C LYS A 587 16.08 -20.02 8.34
N GLU A 588 15.13 -19.77 7.44
CA GLU A 588 15.42 -19.49 6.04
C GLU A 588 16.24 -18.20 5.89
N LYS A 589 15.91 -17.14 6.66
CA LYS A 589 16.70 -15.90 6.70
C LYS A 589 18.13 -16.13 7.21
N ALA A 590 18.30 -16.94 8.25
CA ALA A 590 19.62 -17.31 8.77
C ALA A 590 20.45 -18.11 7.75
N ALA A 591 19.79 -18.85 6.85
CA ALA A 591 20.43 -19.52 5.71
C ALA A 591 20.78 -18.56 4.56
N GLY A 592 20.55 -17.25 4.72
CA GLY A 592 20.88 -16.22 3.74
C GLY A 592 19.81 -15.97 2.67
N ARG A 593 18.64 -16.55 2.80
CA ARG A 593 17.51 -16.37 1.87
C ARG A 593 16.75 -15.08 2.14
N LYS A 594 16.11 -14.54 1.12
CA LYS A 594 15.20 -13.42 1.22
C LYS A 594 13.77 -13.92 1.14
N VAL A 595 13.07 -13.85 2.27
CA VAL A 595 11.77 -14.49 2.47
C VAL A 595 10.62 -13.50 2.41
N ILE A 596 9.61 -13.80 1.58
CA ILE A 596 8.29 -13.19 1.61
C ILE A 596 7.36 -14.13 2.38
N MET A 597 6.61 -13.62 3.34
CA MET A 597 5.51 -14.33 4.01
C MET A 597 4.19 -13.73 3.61
N ILE A 598 3.24 -14.57 3.19
CA ILE A 598 1.88 -14.17 2.83
C ILE A 598 0.88 -14.89 3.72
N GLY A 599 0.03 -14.11 4.38
CA GLY A 599 -1.02 -14.60 5.26
C GLY A 599 -2.26 -13.70 5.25
N ASP A 600 -3.35 -14.17 5.85
CA ASP A 600 -4.62 -13.45 5.91
C ASP A 600 -4.97 -12.94 7.30
N GLY A 601 -4.34 -13.46 8.34
CA GLY A 601 -4.84 -13.40 9.68
C GLY A 601 -3.90 -12.94 10.79
N ILE A 602 -4.51 -12.78 11.95
CA ILE A 602 -3.85 -12.46 13.23
C ILE A 602 -2.83 -13.55 13.58
N ASN A 603 -3.14 -14.81 13.25
CA ASN A 603 -2.29 -15.96 13.55
C ASN A 603 -0.94 -15.93 12.80
N ASP A 604 -0.86 -15.24 11.67
CA ASP A 604 0.36 -15.13 10.86
C ASP A 604 1.22 -13.91 11.25
N SER A 605 0.73 -13.05 12.15
CA SER A 605 1.39 -11.80 12.53
C SER A 605 2.86 -11.99 12.95
N PRO A 606 3.25 -13.00 13.74
CA PRO A 606 4.66 -13.23 14.08
C PRO A 606 5.51 -13.59 12.85
N ALA A 607 4.99 -14.40 11.93
CA ALA A 607 5.69 -14.81 10.72
C ALA A 607 5.79 -13.66 9.69
N LEU A 608 4.72 -12.85 9.54
CA LEU A 608 4.71 -11.64 8.71
C LEU A 608 5.80 -10.66 9.18
N SER A 609 5.87 -10.43 10.48
CA SER A 609 6.87 -9.53 11.09
C SER A 609 8.29 -10.06 10.98
N ALA A 610 8.49 -11.38 11.05
CA ALA A 610 9.80 -12.03 10.94
C ALA A 610 10.35 -12.03 9.51
N ALA A 611 9.51 -11.93 8.47
CA ALA A 611 9.90 -11.98 7.06
C ALA A 611 10.73 -10.77 6.62
N ASN A 612 11.30 -10.84 5.41
CA ASN A 612 11.88 -9.65 4.76
C ASN A 612 10.78 -8.75 4.20
N VAL A 613 9.67 -9.37 3.76
CA VAL A 613 8.44 -8.69 3.39
C VAL A 613 7.26 -9.53 3.89
N GLY A 614 6.47 -8.95 4.79
CA GLY A 614 5.19 -9.52 5.21
C GLY A 614 4.07 -8.95 4.37
N ILE A 615 3.27 -9.81 3.73
CA ILE A 615 2.14 -9.43 2.87
C ILE A 615 0.84 -9.94 3.48
N ALA A 616 -0.09 -9.03 3.77
CA ALA A 616 -1.44 -9.38 4.19
C ALA A 616 -2.41 -9.29 3.00
N ILE A 617 -3.25 -10.32 2.80
CA ILE A 617 -4.33 -10.33 1.81
C ILE A 617 -5.63 -9.84 2.44
N SER A 618 -6.43 -9.11 1.71
CA SER A 618 -7.37 -8.07 2.08
C SER A 618 -8.61 -8.43 2.88
N ASP A 619 -9.12 -9.61 2.88
CA ASP A 619 -10.28 -9.95 3.72
C ASP A 619 -9.87 -10.34 5.15
N GLY A 620 -8.57 -10.30 5.41
CA GLY A 620 -8.00 -10.51 6.73
C GLY A 620 -8.30 -9.36 7.70
N ALA A 621 -8.17 -9.65 8.98
CA ALA A 621 -8.34 -8.68 10.07
C ALA A 621 -7.49 -7.42 9.83
N GLU A 622 -8.04 -6.25 10.17
CA GLU A 622 -7.32 -4.96 10.06
C GLU A 622 -5.99 -4.97 10.84
N LEU A 623 -5.88 -5.80 11.87
CA LEU A 623 -4.64 -6.03 12.60
C LEU A 623 -3.51 -6.60 11.71
N ALA A 624 -3.83 -7.56 10.81
CA ALA A 624 -2.82 -8.09 9.88
C ALA A 624 -2.34 -7.02 8.91
N ARG A 625 -3.23 -6.10 8.50
CA ARG A 625 -2.86 -4.94 7.67
C ARG A 625 -1.94 -3.96 8.41
N GLU A 626 -2.15 -3.76 9.70
CA GLU A 626 -1.31 -2.88 10.51
C GLU A 626 0.10 -3.43 10.67
N ILE A 627 0.25 -4.74 10.85
CA ILE A 627 1.54 -5.41 11.05
C ILE A 627 2.29 -5.66 9.74
N ALA A 628 1.58 -6.01 8.66
CA ALA A 628 2.20 -6.32 7.37
C ALA A 628 2.89 -5.11 6.73
N ASP A 629 3.97 -5.37 6.02
CA ASP A 629 4.74 -4.36 5.25
C ASP A 629 4.03 -3.96 3.97
N VAL A 630 3.24 -4.89 3.42
CA VAL A 630 2.43 -4.72 2.23
C VAL A 630 1.04 -5.29 2.48
N THR A 631 0.02 -4.58 2.01
CA THR A 631 -1.37 -5.05 2.05
C THR A 631 -1.93 -5.11 0.63
N ILE A 632 -2.54 -6.25 0.29
CA ILE A 632 -3.22 -6.45 -0.99
C ILE A 632 -4.72 -6.39 -0.74
N GLY A 633 -5.41 -5.40 -1.33
CA GLY A 633 -6.84 -5.14 -1.16
C GLY A 633 -7.75 -5.92 -2.11
N ALA A 634 -7.20 -6.62 -3.07
CA ALA A 634 -7.94 -7.33 -4.11
C ALA A 634 -8.22 -8.79 -3.74
N ASP A 635 -9.37 -9.31 -4.16
CA ASP A 635 -9.72 -10.74 -4.06
C ASP A 635 -8.88 -11.65 -4.98
N ASN A 636 -7.85 -11.10 -5.62
CA ASN A 636 -7.09 -11.78 -6.65
C ASN A 636 -5.63 -11.97 -6.25
N LEU A 637 -5.18 -13.20 -6.20
CA LEU A 637 -3.81 -13.54 -5.84
C LEU A 637 -2.76 -13.10 -6.89
N TYR A 638 -3.17 -12.78 -8.12
CA TYR A 638 -2.28 -12.22 -9.16
C TYR A 638 -1.61 -10.89 -8.77
N GLU A 639 -2.18 -10.16 -7.81
CA GLU A 639 -1.60 -8.89 -7.34
C GLU A 639 -0.24 -9.11 -6.65
N VAL A 640 0.04 -10.30 -6.12
CA VAL A 640 1.38 -10.66 -5.62
C VAL A 640 2.39 -10.71 -6.78
N VAL A 641 1.98 -11.24 -7.93
CA VAL A 641 2.81 -11.26 -9.15
C VAL A 641 3.03 -9.84 -9.66
N THR A 642 1.96 -9.04 -9.71
CA THR A 642 2.00 -7.62 -10.09
C THR A 642 2.99 -6.86 -9.22
N LEU A 643 2.95 -7.02 -7.91
CA LEU A 643 3.89 -6.42 -6.96
C LEU A 643 5.34 -6.86 -7.22
N LYS A 644 5.57 -8.15 -7.47
CA LYS A 644 6.91 -8.67 -7.80
C LYS A 644 7.45 -8.05 -9.08
N LEU A 645 6.62 -7.93 -10.12
CA LEU A 645 7.00 -7.31 -11.40
C LEU A 645 7.29 -5.81 -11.24
N ILE A 646 6.43 -5.06 -10.54
CA ILE A 646 6.66 -3.64 -10.22
C ILE A 646 8.01 -3.48 -9.50
N SER A 647 8.28 -4.32 -8.51
CA SER A 647 9.51 -4.29 -7.73
C SER A 647 10.75 -4.58 -8.61
N ASN A 648 10.68 -5.60 -9.45
CA ASN A 648 11.75 -5.94 -10.38
C ASN A 648 12.05 -4.80 -11.38
N HIS A 649 11.00 -4.20 -11.97
CA HIS A 649 11.14 -3.08 -12.89
C HIS A 649 11.63 -1.80 -12.20
N LEU A 650 11.22 -1.56 -10.94
CA LEU A 650 11.77 -0.47 -10.13
C LEU A 650 13.27 -0.61 -9.99
N MET A 651 13.77 -1.80 -9.62
CA MET A 651 15.21 -2.03 -9.46
C MET A 651 15.96 -1.86 -10.78
N GLN A 652 15.41 -2.31 -11.90
CA GLN A 652 15.97 -2.08 -13.23
C GLN A 652 16.02 -0.58 -13.56
N ARG A 653 14.96 0.18 -13.27
CA ARG A 653 14.91 1.64 -13.47
C ARG A 653 15.94 2.36 -12.62
N ILE A 654 16.07 2.00 -11.33
CA ILE A 654 17.07 2.57 -10.43
C ILE A 654 18.49 2.34 -10.98
N HIS A 655 18.83 1.12 -11.40
CA HIS A 655 20.12 0.81 -11.97
C HIS A 655 20.37 1.54 -13.30
N TRP A 656 19.34 1.66 -14.14
CA TRP A 656 19.44 2.40 -15.40
C TRP A 656 19.65 3.90 -15.14
N ASN A 657 18.88 4.51 -14.23
CA ASN A 657 19.06 5.90 -13.83
C ASN A 657 20.48 6.15 -13.35
N TYR A 658 20.97 5.30 -12.42
CA TYR A 658 22.32 5.38 -11.89
C TYR A 658 23.38 5.37 -13.00
N ARG A 659 23.35 4.38 -13.89
CA ARG A 659 24.31 4.25 -14.98
C ARG A 659 24.25 5.45 -15.95
N THR A 660 23.06 5.92 -16.25
CA THR A 660 22.83 7.05 -17.16
C THR A 660 23.36 8.36 -16.55
N ILE A 661 23.03 8.62 -15.27
CA ILE A 661 23.51 9.82 -14.56
C ILE A 661 25.04 9.83 -14.49
N VAL A 662 25.64 8.75 -14.06
CA VAL A 662 27.10 8.65 -13.92
C VAL A 662 27.78 8.79 -15.27
N GLY A 663 27.32 8.05 -16.31
CA GLY A 663 27.93 8.08 -17.63
C GLY A 663 27.79 9.43 -18.33
N PHE A 664 26.59 10.03 -18.27
CA PHE A 664 26.34 11.34 -18.89
C PHE A 664 27.15 12.47 -18.22
N ASN A 665 27.14 12.51 -16.91
CA ASN A 665 27.89 13.53 -16.15
C ASN A 665 29.41 13.38 -16.34
N ALA A 666 29.92 12.16 -16.35
CA ALA A 666 31.35 11.92 -16.65
C ALA A 666 31.70 12.41 -18.07
N GLY A 667 30.82 12.18 -19.05
CA GLY A 667 30.96 12.70 -20.40
C GLY A 667 30.99 14.24 -20.46
N LEU A 668 30.09 14.91 -19.73
CA LEU A 668 30.05 16.39 -19.63
C LEU A 668 31.33 16.94 -19.00
N ILE A 669 31.84 16.32 -17.94
CA ILE A 669 33.11 16.69 -17.31
C ILE A 669 34.26 16.55 -18.28
N ALA A 670 34.36 15.42 -18.97
CA ALA A 670 35.42 15.19 -19.95
C ALA A 670 35.41 16.25 -21.07
N LEU A 671 34.25 16.54 -21.66
CA LEU A 671 34.11 17.56 -22.72
C LEU A 671 34.43 18.97 -22.20
N GLY A 672 34.07 19.27 -20.93
CA GLY A 672 34.43 20.54 -20.31
C GLY A 672 35.91 20.70 -20.04
N VAL A 673 36.60 19.67 -19.55
CA VAL A 673 38.07 19.65 -19.34
C VAL A 673 38.83 19.76 -20.65
N LEU A 674 38.34 19.10 -21.71
CA LEU A 674 38.89 19.24 -23.08
C LEU A 674 38.69 20.66 -23.64
N GLY A 675 37.75 21.43 -23.08
CA GLY A 675 37.43 22.79 -23.52
C GLY A 675 36.44 22.85 -24.69
N VAL A 676 35.75 21.73 -24.98
CA VAL A 676 34.69 21.63 -25.99
C VAL A 676 33.42 22.33 -25.51
N LEU A 677 33.05 22.13 -24.21
CA LEU A 677 31.85 22.71 -23.62
C LEU A 677 32.22 23.81 -22.60
N PRO A 678 31.59 25.00 -22.71
CA PRO A 678 31.67 26.02 -21.66
C PRO A 678 30.98 25.56 -20.38
N PRO A 679 31.39 26.05 -19.18
CA PRO A 679 30.81 25.67 -17.89
C PRO A 679 29.29 25.87 -17.82
N ALA A 680 28.78 27.00 -18.33
CA ALA A 680 27.32 27.28 -18.36
C ALA A 680 26.53 26.28 -19.23
N THR A 681 27.09 25.85 -20.35
CA THR A 681 26.48 24.84 -21.22
C THR A 681 26.48 23.47 -20.55
N SER A 682 27.58 23.10 -19.88
CA SER A 682 27.63 21.84 -19.10
C SER A 682 26.60 21.83 -18.00
N ALA A 683 26.44 22.93 -17.25
CA ALA A 683 25.41 23.07 -16.21
C ALA A 683 23.98 23.00 -16.79
N LEU A 684 23.72 23.62 -17.93
CA LEU A 684 22.41 23.56 -18.61
C LEU A 684 22.07 22.13 -19.05
N LEU A 685 23.02 21.44 -19.67
CA LEU A 685 22.82 20.04 -20.10
C LEU A 685 22.66 19.11 -18.92
N HIS A 686 23.42 19.31 -17.84
CA HIS A 686 23.26 18.57 -16.59
C HIS A 686 21.85 18.73 -16.00
N ASN A 687 21.36 19.96 -15.81
CA ASN A 687 20.03 20.23 -15.27
C ASN A 687 18.93 19.69 -16.17
N THR A 688 19.10 19.79 -17.51
CA THR A 688 18.15 19.23 -18.47
C THR A 688 18.09 17.69 -18.38
N SER A 689 19.25 17.02 -18.25
CA SER A 689 19.30 15.56 -18.10
C SER A 689 18.68 15.12 -16.78
N THR A 690 18.92 15.83 -15.68
CA THR A 690 18.30 15.59 -14.37
C THR A 690 16.79 15.67 -14.46
N LEU A 691 16.25 16.72 -15.08
CA LEU A 691 14.81 16.87 -15.30
C LEU A 691 14.23 15.73 -16.14
N LEU A 692 14.87 15.37 -17.27
CA LEU A 692 14.38 14.30 -18.13
C LEU A 692 14.38 12.94 -17.44
N ILE A 693 15.43 12.62 -16.67
CA ILE A 693 15.52 11.38 -15.91
C ILE A 693 14.43 11.36 -14.80
N SER A 694 14.21 12.49 -14.11
CA SER A 694 13.16 12.61 -13.10
C SER A 694 11.77 12.46 -13.69
N LEU A 695 11.48 13.08 -14.85
CA LEU A 695 10.21 12.91 -15.56
C LEU A 695 9.98 11.47 -16.03
N LYS A 696 11.05 10.79 -16.51
CA LYS A 696 10.98 9.36 -16.84
C LYS A 696 10.72 8.52 -15.59
N SER A 697 11.30 8.87 -14.46
CA SER A 697 11.12 8.18 -13.17
C SER A 697 9.68 8.28 -12.62
N MET A 698 8.91 9.28 -13.05
CA MET A 698 7.49 9.44 -12.70
C MET A 698 6.54 8.57 -13.52
N GLN A 699 7.01 7.96 -14.61
CA GLN A 699 6.18 7.10 -15.46
C GLN A 699 5.94 5.74 -14.81
N ASN A 700 4.85 5.09 -15.19
CA ASN A 700 4.56 3.72 -14.77
C ASN A 700 5.69 2.75 -15.16
N LEU A 701 5.82 1.69 -14.39
CA LEU A 701 6.85 0.66 -14.53
C LEU A 701 6.41 -0.47 -15.43
N LEU A 702 5.14 -0.85 -15.30
CA LEU A 702 4.52 -1.87 -16.13
C LEU A 702 4.08 -1.27 -17.48
N PRO A 703 4.16 -2.03 -18.57
CA PRO A 703 3.60 -1.62 -19.85
C PRO A 703 2.08 -1.50 -19.76
N GLU A 704 1.51 -0.46 -20.41
CA GLU A 704 0.06 -0.26 -20.50
C GLU A 704 -0.62 -1.37 -21.31
#